data_ba3496bcfdfad3be3236b6380abea316
#
_entry.id   ba3496bcfdfad3be3236b6380abea316
#
_cell.length_a   1.000
_cell.length_b   1.000
_cell.length_c   1.000
_cell.angle_alpha   90.00
_cell.angle_beta   90.00
_cell.angle_gamma   90.00
#
_symmetry.space_group_name_H-M   'P 1'
#
loop_
_entity.id
_entity.type
_entity.pdbx_description
1 polymer ?
#
loop_
_entity_poly.entity_id
_entity_poly.type
_entity_poly.pdbx_seq_one_letter_code
_entity_poly.pdbx_strand_id
1 'polypeptide(L)'
;MRPYSRNSAIYVLLVGIALTLLLPSTAQAKLTKFVIDNSRSESPTFGGHVFAGVGQYEKIVGTGFGEVNPNDAKNSVMVDIQLAPRNSNGNVEYAFDLYILKPMNLKAGAHKVMYEPPNRGNKTWANIARFSGSTNDPASQTDPAMLDNNFFLPRGYTIVFSGWDQAAGTNKANFNTTIDLTKAVAHNPDGSTIIGPGYEYIVTSGGTFTLTYAAATVDKSKATLTHRVHLDDVPKALASSQWDFTNSSGTAIKLNASADAACSAATPPACTFIANDIYEFMYTAKNPTVNTIGLAAIRDFNAWLRYETTDSAGNANPLAGDVRRIYTEVVSQPGRTLNDFTHLGFNQAENGKIVFDGMLQWIAAGDGLSMNFRFSQPGRTERNRQEHLFNEAVFPFANVMTKDPFTGIRDSRFARCEMSHTCPVAMEIYSANEYWVKAASLLHTTPDGKKDLPDSPFARNYFISSHQHGTGSATSKGNCQQFQNPLNSAPVQRALWIAMDEWVTQGREPPESRVPTFHDKTLVPPSQSAVGFPHIPGVTYTGLKTTRYRFNWGPGFYQSGIPTFNPPLVSPPMEENPANGPIYPSFVPNTDRDGNDVAGIRLADVTVPVATYTGWALRAGPQANDGCESSGQFIPFPQTKAARQAAGDPRLSSEERYGTLNRYVHEVAHALRKMVEQRLLLCEDYDGELNRLTTLGATTGGLQMDNSGAPRVPPPPHSCRNQDDDDDDDQ
;
A
#
# COMPACT_ATOMS: atom_id res chain seq x y z
N MET A 1 -18.78 75.96 -37.63
CA MET A 1 -17.85 77.10 -37.70
C MET A 1 -16.58 76.72 -36.95
N ARG A 2 -15.45 76.78 -37.70
CA ARG A 2 -14.07 76.73 -37.18
C ARG A 2 -13.78 78.11 -36.51
N PRO A 3 -12.61 78.36 -35.88
CA PRO A 3 -11.54 77.58 -35.23
C PRO A 3 -11.06 78.28 -33.96
N TYR A 4 -10.12 77.74 -33.18
CA TYR A 4 -8.77 78.30 -33.01
C TYR A 4 -7.94 77.45 -31.97
N SER A 5 -6.70 77.25 -32.44
CA SER A 5 -5.60 76.58 -31.73
C SER A 5 -4.99 77.44 -30.64
N ARG A 6 -4.33 76.81 -29.62
CA ARG A 6 -3.04 77.26 -29.07
C ARG A 6 -2.30 76.14 -28.40
N ASN A 7 -1.08 75.89 -28.86
CA ASN A 7 -0.04 75.06 -28.28
C ASN A 7 0.43 75.59 -26.94
N SER A 8 0.67 74.66 -25.97
CA SER A 8 1.60 74.92 -24.90
C SER A 8 2.33 73.59 -24.60
N ALA A 9 3.61 73.59 -24.97
CA ALA A 9 4.53 72.48 -24.66
C ALA A 9 4.86 72.51 -23.19
N ILE A 10 4.61 71.41 -22.45
CA ILE A 10 5.12 71.17 -21.11
C ILE A 10 6.15 70.06 -21.23
N TYR A 11 7.40 70.40 -20.95
CA TYR A 11 8.49 69.43 -20.76
C TYR A 11 8.22 68.61 -19.46
N VAL A 12 7.95 67.32 -19.59
CA VAL A 12 7.91 66.38 -18.45
C VAL A 12 9.26 65.70 -18.40
N LEU A 13 9.99 66.01 -17.33
CA LEU A 13 11.26 65.38 -16.95
C LEU A 13 10.97 63.95 -16.51
N LEU A 14 11.28 62.94 -17.32
CA LEU A 14 11.21 61.51 -16.93
C LEU A 14 12.42 61.17 -16.04
N VAL A 15 12.21 61.18 -14.75
CA VAL A 15 13.10 60.54 -13.76
C VAL A 15 12.78 59.05 -13.79
N GLY A 16 13.60 58.28 -14.47
CA GLY A 16 13.51 56.80 -14.46
C GLY A 16 13.93 56.25 -13.09
N ILE A 17 13.00 55.94 -12.23
CA ILE A 17 13.23 55.07 -11.09
C ILE A 17 13.26 53.62 -11.59
N ALA A 18 14.47 53.08 -11.72
CA ALA A 18 14.64 51.64 -11.92
C ALA A 18 14.18 50.87 -10.64
N LEU A 19 12.93 50.51 -10.61
CA LEU A 19 12.39 49.57 -9.59
C LEU A 19 12.91 48.20 -10.00
N THR A 20 14.06 47.79 -9.46
CA THR A 20 14.46 46.38 -9.45
C THR A 20 13.41 45.62 -8.64
N LEU A 21 12.46 45.03 -9.34
CA LEU A 21 11.61 43.99 -8.80
C LEU A 21 12.52 42.81 -8.38
N LEU A 22 12.89 42.81 -7.10
CA LEU A 22 13.32 41.61 -6.42
C LEU A 22 12.09 40.66 -6.46
N LEU A 23 11.97 39.92 -7.54
CA LEU A 23 11.12 38.74 -7.52
C LEU A 23 11.65 37.89 -6.37
N PRO A 24 10.79 37.53 -5.39
CA PRO A 24 11.22 36.57 -4.39
C PRO A 24 11.61 35.31 -5.19
N SER A 25 12.87 34.91 -5.05
CA SER A 25 13.28 33.58 -5.52
C SER A 25 12.28 32.61 -4.91
N THR A 26 11.44 32.01 -5.72
CA THR A 26 10.59 30.92 -5.26
C THR A 26 11.52 29.91 -4.64
N ALA A 27 11.45 29.77 -3.32
CA ALA A 27 12.18 28.73 -2.61
C ALA A 27 11.68 27.40 -3.16
N GLN A 28 12.45 26.81 -4.06
CA GLN A 28 12.16 25.46 -4.55
C GLN A 28 12.54 24.50 -3.43
N ALA A 29 11.68 23.49 -3.17
CA ALA A 29 12.07 22.32 -2.39
C ALA A 29 13.34 21.79 -3.02
N LYS A 30 14.38 21.76 -2.23
CA LYS A 30 15.70 21.44 -2.78
C LYS A 30 16.21 20.20 -2.11
N LEU A 31 16.51 19.22 -2.96
CA LEU A 31 17.54 18.27 -2.56
C LEU A 31 18.80 19.11 -2.33
N THR A 32 19.19 19.25 -1.07
CA THR A 32 20.32 20.11 -0.70
C THR A 32 21.64 19.44 -0.99
N LYS A 33 21.68 18.08 -0.84
CA LYS A 33 22.86 17.29 -1.09
C LYS A 33 22.50 15.85 -1.43
N PHE A 34 23.17 15.31 -2.43
CA PHE A 34 23.13 13.91 -2.85
C PHE A 34 24.51 13.27 -2.61
N VAL A 35 24.57 12.21 -1.81
CA VAL A 35 25.84 11.55 -1.45
C VAL A 35 25.76 10.08 -1.85
N ILE A 36 26.62 9.67 -2.76
CA ILE A 36 26.75 8.27 -3.19
C ILE A 36 27.61 7.51 -2.19
N ASP A 37 27.15 6.35 -1.78
CA ASP A 37 27.96 5.36 -1.06
C ASP A 37 28.65 4.41 -2.05
N ASN A 38 29.88 4.73 -2.40
CA ASN A 38 30.67 3.95 -3.34
C ASN A 38 30.97 2.52 -2.87
N SER A 39 30.88 2.26 -1.57
CA SER A 39 31.15 0.92 -1.02
C SER A 39 29.98 -0.06 -1.26
N ARG A 40 28.78 0.47 -1.53
CA ARG A 40 27.57 -0.31 -1.78
C ARG A 40 27.00 -0.12 -3.18
N SER A 41 27.57 0.80 -3.96
CA SER A 41 27.22 1.05 -5.37
C SER A 41 28.04 0.14 -6.28
N GLU A 42 27.51 -0.20 -7.45
CA GLU A 42 28.14 -1.13 -8.40
C GLU A 42 27.96 -0.63 -9.84
N SER A 43 29.00 -0.63 -10.64
CA SER A 43 28.98 -0.24 -12.06
C SER A 43 29.99 -1.06 -12.87
N PRO A 44 29.56 -2.03 -13.71
CA PRO A 44 28.19 -2.51 -13.87
C PRO A 44 27.71 -3.37 -12.70
N THR A 45 26.38 -3.49 -12.52
CA THR A 45 25.73 -4.37 -11.56
C THR A 45 25.19 -5.65 -12.22
N PHE A 46 24.45 -6.51 -11.49
CA PHE A 46 23.94 -7.81 -11.96
C PHE A 46 25.01 -8.74 -12.52
N GLY A 47 26.23 -8.71 -11.94
CA GLY A 47 27.36 -9.48 -12.47
C GLY A 47 27.82 -9.06 -13.88
N GLY A 48 27.43 -7.87 -14.33
CA GLY A 48 27.74 -7.36 -15.67
C GLY A 48 26.79 -7.84 -16.77
N HIS A 49 25.62 -8.38 -16.42
CA HIS A 49 24.60 -8.83 -17.38
C HIS A 49 24.23 -7.73 -18.39
N VAL A 50 24.04 -8.12 -19.65
CA VAL A 50 23.70 -7.21 -20.75
C VAL A 50 22.26 -7.50 -21.21
N PHE A 51 21.36 -6.57 -20.96
CA PHE A 51 19.98 -6.67 -21.43
C PHE A 51 19.88 -6.26 -22.90
N ALA A 52 19.20 -7.09 -23.71
CA ALA A 52 19.03 -6.84 -25.13
C ALA A 52 18.41 -5.46 -25.39
N GLY A 53 19.00 -4.69 -26.30
CA GLY A 53 18.50 -3.34 -26.64
C GLY A 53 18.76 -2.26 -25.59
N VAL A 54 19.09 -2.60 -24.34
CA VAL A 54 19.28 -1.66 -23.22
C VAL A 54 20.73 -1.55 -22.79
N GLY A 55 21.46 -2.68 -22.76
CA GLY A 55 22.85 -2.76 -22.28
C GLY A 55 22.92 -3.10 -20.78
N GLN A 56 24.01 -2.69 -20.14
CA GLN A 56 24.27 -2.96 -18.72
C GLN A 56 23.59 -1.93 -17.83
N TYR A 57 23.38 -2.33 -16.58
CA TYR A 57 22.87 -1.46 -15.51
C TYR A 57 23.96 -1.13 -14.49
N GLU A 58 23.76 -0.03 -13.80
CA GLU A 58 24.51 0.32 -12.59
C GLU A 58 23.57 0.48 -11.40
N LYS A 59 24.09 0.16 -10.21
CA LYS A 59 23.46 0.35 -8.91
C LYS A 59 24.08 1.55 -8.22
N ILE A 60 23.24 2.52 -7.83
CA ILE A 60 23.61 3.68 -7.02
C ILE A 60 22.91 3.56 -5.68
N VAL A 61 23.68 3.51 -4.60
CA VAL A 61 23.19 3.57 -3.21
C VAL A 61 23.71 4.83 -2.56
N GLY A 62 22.89 5.50 -1.76
CA GLY A 62 23.34 6.74 -1.16
C GLY A 62 22.36 7.32 -0.13
N THR A 63 22.61 8.58 0.21
CA THR A 63 21.77 9.38 1.10
C THR A 63 21.44 10.71 0.42
N GLY A 64 20.15 11.03 0.38
CA GLY A 64 19.64 12.33 0.00
C GLY A 64 19.43 13.18 1.25
N PHE A 65 19.76 14.48 1.17
CA PHE A 65 19.48 15.47 2.18
C PHE A 65 18.54 16.50 1.58
N GLY A 66 17.48 16.82 2.29
CA GLY A 66 16.49 17.77 1.84
C GLY A 66 16.11 18.76 2.93
N GLU A 67 15.45 19.83 2.50
CA GLU A 67 14.85 20.81 3.39
C GLU A 67 13.50 21.27 2.84
N VAL A 68 12.55 21.53 3.71
CA VAL A 68 11.25 22.11 3.38
C VAL A 68 11.07 23.47 4.00
N ASN A 69 10.55 24.41 3.22
CA ASN A 69 10.13 25.70 3.74
C ASN A 69 8.76 25.58 4.42
N PRO A 70 8.65 25.68 5.75
CA PRO A 70 7.37 25.52 6.43
C PRO A 70 6.37 26.64 6.13
N ASN A 71 6.81 27.75 5.54
CA ASN A 71 5.94 28.88 5.15
C ASN A 71 5.42 28.76 3.71
N ASP A 72 5.89 27.80 2.92
CA ASP A 72 5.29 27.51 1.61
C ASP A 72 3.89 26.91 1.79
N ALA A 73 2.93 27.41 1.00
CA ALA A 73 1.53 26.97 1.08
C ALA A 73 1.36 25.44 0.84
N LYS A 74 2.26 24.83 0.05
CA LYS A 74 2.24 23.38 -0.21
C LYS A 74 2.79 22.56 0.96
N ASN A 75 3.57 23.17 1.84
CA ASN A 75 4.16 22.52 3.01
C ASN A 75 3.38 22.83 4.30
N SER A 76 2.61 23.92 4.34
CA SER A 76 1.82 24.33 5.50
C SER A 76 0.74 23.34 5.90
N VAL A 77 0.41 22.39 5.03
CA VAL A 77 -0.52 21.27 5.31
C VAL A 77 0.06 20.28 6.34
N MET A 78 1.39 20.23 6.49
CA MET A 78 2.06 19.29 7.41
C MET A 78 1.86 19.72 8.86
N VAL A 79 1.19 18.87 9.64
CA VAL A 79 0.98 19.13 11.08
C VAL A 79 2.32 19.26 11.80
N ASP A 80 2.41 20.24 12.68
CA ASP A 80 3.60 20.58 13.48
C ASP A 80 4.83 21.06 12.70
N ILE A 81 4.78 21.23 11.39
CA ILE A 81 5.94 21.70 10.61
C ILE A 81 6.46 23.06 11.08
N GLN A 82 5.56 23.93 11.56
CA GLN A 82 5.92 25.26 12.10
C GLN A 82 6.65 25.17 13.45
N LEU A 83 6.53 24.03 14.15
CA LEU A 83 7.11 23.76 15.45
C LEU A 83 8.41 22.97 15.37
N ALA A 84 8.79 22.49 14.19
CA ALA A 84 10.06 21.81 13.97
C ALA A 84 11.24 22.79 13.96
N PRO A 85 12.42 22.39 14.44
CA PRO A 85 13.63 23.20 14.38
C PRO A 85 13.97 23.62 12.95
N ARG A 86 14.49 24.83 12.80
CA ARG A 86 14.84 25.42 11.51
C ARG A 86 16.33 25.62 11.38
N ASN A 87 16.87 25.39 10.19
CA ASN A 87 18.25 25.77 9.88
C ASN A 87 18.41 27.28 9.65
N SER A 88 19.62 27.71 9.31
CA SER A 88 19.94 29.13 9.07
C SER A 88 19.12 29.77 7.94
N ASN A 89 18.56 28.97 7.03
CA ASN A 89 17.68 29.42 5.94
C ASN A 89 16.20 29.49 6.36
N GLY A 90 15.86 29.11 7.59
CA GLY A 90 14.50 29.03 8.10
C GLY A 90 13.73 27.77 7.68
N ASN A 91 14.40 26.77 7.12
CA ASN A 91 13.81 25.52 6.62
C ASN A 91 14.01 24.36 7.61
N VAL A 92 13.15 23.35 7.52
CA VAL A 92 13.23 22.10 8.29
C VAL A 92 13.98 21.05 7.48
N GLU A 93 15.04 20.48 8.07
CA GLU A 93 15.93 19.53 7.41
C GLU A 93 15.52 18.08 7.65
N TYR A 94 15.80 17.21 6.67
CA TYR A 94 15.66 15.75 6.75
C TYR A 94 16.73 15.06 5.90
N ALA A 95 16.93 13.76 6.13
CA ALA A 95 17.80 12.91 5.31
C ALA A 95 17.13 11.57 5.06
N PHE A 96 17.38 10.97 3.90
CA PHE A 96 16.78 9.70 3.55
C PHE A 96 17.73 8.81 2.75
N ASP A 97 17.58 7.50 2.90
CA ASP A 97 18.29 6.52 2.10
C ASP A 97 17.68 6.43 0.69
N LEU A 98 18.54 6.16 -0.29
CA LEU A 98 18.12 5.94 -1.65
C LEU A 98 18.84 4.74 -2.29
N TYR A 99 18.19 4.15 -3.29
CA TYR A 99 18.68 3.04 -4.08
C TYR A 99 18.14 3.18 -5.50
N ILE A 100 19.04 3.22 -6.50
CA ILE A 100 18.70 3.41 -7.90
C ILE A 100 19.36 2.31 -8.73
N LEU A 101 18.59 1.66 -9.61
CA LEU A 101 19.07 0.82 -10.71
C LEU A 101 18.75 1.55 -12.01
N LYS A 102 19.76 1.84 -12.82
CA LYS A 102 19.55 2.54 -14.08
C LYS A 102 20.40 1.97 -15.20
N PRO A 103 19.95 2.05 -16.48
CA PRO A 103 20.83 1.75 -17.61
C PRO A 103 22.09 2.61 -17.56
N MET A 104 23.26 2.01 -17.79
CA MET A 104 24.52 2.78 -17.91
C MET A 104 24.46 3.73 -19.11
N ASN A 105 23.87 3.29 -20.22
CA ASN A 105 23.53 4.12 -21.36
C ASN A 105 22.06 4.59 -21.27
N LEU A 106 21.82 5.75 -20.69
CA LEU A 106 20.46 6.30 -20.55
C LEU A 106 19.72 6.44 -21.88
N LYS A 107 20.42 6.65 -23.00
CA LYS A 107 19.79 6.80 -24.33
C LYS A 107 19.16 5.51 -24.83
N ALA A 108 19.62 4.34 -24.35
CA ALA A 108 19.03 3.04 -24.64
C ALA A 108 17.92 2.65 -23.64
N GLY A 109 17.72 3.43 -22.60
CA GLY A 109 16.65 3.22 -21.61
C GLY A 109 15.28 3.71 -22.12
N ALA A 110 14.24 3.33 -21.38
CA ALA A 110 12.87 3.74 -21.66
C ALA A 110 12.56 5.21 -21.34
N HIS A 111 13.47 5.94 -20.71
CA HIS A 111 13.25 7.29 -20.16
C HIS A 111 12.09 7.34 -19.14
N LYS A 112 11.81 6.22 -18.51
CA LYS A 112 10.74 6.00 -17.53
C LYS A 112 11.34 5.51 -16.22
N VAL A 113 10.82 6.04 -15.12
CA VAL A 113 11.16 5.60 -13.77
C VAL A 113 10.01 4.78 -13.21
N MET A 114 10.30 3.60 -12.68
CA MET A 114 9.46 2.91 -11.72
C MET A 114 9.97 3.26 -10.32
N TYR A 115 9.17 3.99 -9.56
CA TYR A 115 9.45 4.38 -8.19
C TYR A 115 8.64 3.56 -7.21
N GLU A 116 9.29 3.00 -6.19
CA GLU A 116 8.61 2.35 -5.07
C GLU A 116 9.03 2.99 -3.74
N PRO A 117 8.10 3.57 -2.96
CA PRO A 117 8.33 3.84 -1.55
C PRO A 117 8.31 2.50 -0.79
N PRO A 118 9.43 2.06 -0.19
CA PRO A 118 9.54 0.72 0.37
C PRO A 118 8.59 0.46 1.55
N ASN A 119 8.09 -0.77 1.67
CA ASN A 119 7.23 -1.20 2.76
C ASN A 119 8.04 -1.46 4.02
N ARG A 120 8.01 -0.55 5.00
CA ARG A 120 8.86 -0.61 6.23
C ARG A 120 10.33 -0.83 5.90
N GLY A 121 10.83 -0.14 4.88
CA GLY A 121 12.21 -0.22 4.40
C GLY A 121 12.50 -1.40 3.47
N ASN A 122 11.54 -2.29 3.22
CA ASN A 122 11.68 -3.45 2.35
C ASN A 122 11.08 -3.19 0.97
N LYS A 123 11.82 -3.57 -0.07
CA LYS A 123 11.40 -3.48 -1.47
C LYS A 123 10.44 -4.62 -1.79
N THR A 124 9.28 -4.30 -2.39
CA THR A 124 8.18 -5.25 -2.64
C THR A 124 7.90 -5.51 -4.11
N TRP A 125 8.58 -4.83 -5.01
CA TRP A 125 8.41 -4.94 -6.47
C TRP A 125 8.63 -6.34 -7.06
N ALA A 126 9.32 -7.23 -6.32
CA ALA A 126 9.77 -8.54 -6.80
C ALA A 126 8.65 -9.37 -7.45
N ASN A 127 7.42 -9.30 -6.92
CA ASN A 127 6.29 -10.07 -7.43
C ASN A 127 5.87 -9.63 -8.84
N ILE A 128 5.62 -8.34 -9.04
CA ILE A 128 5.27 -7.79 -10.36
C ILE A 128 6.46 -7.89 -11.31
N ALA A 129 7.67 -7.73 -10.83
CA ALA A 129 8.90 -7.77 -11.60
C ALA A 129 9.32 -9.18 -12.06
N ARG A 130 8.64 -10.24 -11.68
CA ARG A 130 9.07 -11.63 -11.88
C ARG A 130 10.46 -11.91 -11.30
N PHE A 131 10.73 -11.41 -10.12
CA PHE A 131 12.00 -11.56 -9.44
C PHE A 131 11.85 -12.63 -8.35
N SER A 132 12.64 -13.69 -8.39
CA SER A 132 12.64 -14.69 -7.30
C SER A 132 13.71 -14.33 -6.27
N GLY A 133 13.35 -14.57 -5.01
CA GLY A 133 14.20 -14.25 -3.87
C GLY A 133 13.74 -12.99 -3.13
N SER A 134 13.85 -13.02 -1.82
CA SER A 134 13.40 -11.96 -0.91
C SER A 134 14.53 -11.04 -0.48
N THR A 135 15.50 -10.79 -1.36
CA THR A 135 16.58 -9.87 -1.00
C THR A 135 16.17 -8.42 -1.15
N ASN A 136 16.51 -7.62 -0.17
CA ASN A 136 16.36 -6.18 -0.21
C ASN A 136 17.39 -5.48 -1.11
N ASP A 137 18.34 -6.27 -1.67
CA ASP A 137 19.26 -5.86 -2.73
C ASP A 137 18.91 -6.56 -4.06
N PRO A 138 18.06 -5.97 -4.91
CA PRO A 138 17.74 -6.54 -6.21
C PRO A 138 18.98 -6.84 -7.08
N ALA A 139 20.03 -6.05 -6.95
CA ALA A 139 21.26 -6.22 -7.72
C ALA A 139 22.06 -7.47 -7.36
N SER A 140 21.71 -8.15 -6.25
CA SER A 140 22.31 -9.45 -5.89
C SER A 140 21.89 -10.60 -6.81
N GLN A 141 20.87 -10.43 -7.66
CA GLN A 141 20.48 -11.42 -8.67
C GLN A 141 21.49 -11.44 -9.80
N THR A 142 21.98 -12.65 -10.13
CA THR A 142 22.98 -12.86 -11.21
C THR A 142 22.62 -14.00 -12.15
N ASP A 143 21.46 -14.65 -11.96
CA ASP A 143 20.96 -15.68 -12.88
C ASP A 143 20.45 -14.99 -14.16
N PRO A 144 21.06 -15.22 -15.32
CA PRO A 144 20.67 -14.59 -16.58
C PRO A 144 19.20 -14.85 -16.94
N ALA A 145 18.71 -16.07 -16.75
CA ALA A 145 17.32 -16.41 -17.09
C ALA A 145 16.31 -15.61 -16.24
N MET A 146 16.62 -15.34 -14.97
CA MET A 146 15.81 -14.51 -14.10
C MET A 146 15.89 -13.04 -14.49
N LEU A 147 17.06 -12.57 -14.91
CA LEU A 147 17.28 -11.20 -15.35
C LEU A 147 16.56 -10.93 -16.67
N ASP A 148 16.70 -11.80 -17.67
CA ASP A 148 16.02 -11.67 -18.97
C ASP A 148 14.50 -11.77 -18.86
N ASN A 149 13.99 -12.56 -17.89
CA ASN A 149 12.56 -12.67 -17.62
C ASN A 149 12.01 -11.52 -16.73
N ASN A 150 12.87 -10.60 -16.25
CA ASN A 150 12.41 -9.49 -15.43
C ASN A 150 11.47 -8.58 -16.22
N PHE A 151 10.41 -8.10 -15.56
CA PHE A 151 9.38 -7.30 -16.23
C PHE A 151 9.86 -5.88 -16.60
N PHE A 152 10.73 -5.27 -15.81
CA PHE A 152 11.15 -3.87 -15.97
C PHE A 152 12.52 -3.71 -16.63
N LEU A 153 13.50 -4.53 -16.26
CA LEU A 153 14.90 -4.34 -16.66
C LEU A 153 15.11 -4.48 -18.18
N PRO A 154 14.60 -5.55 -18.85
CA PRO A 154 14.69 -5.66 -20.31
C PRO A 154 13.92 -4.56 -21.06
N ARG A 155 12.94 -3.95 -20.40
CA ARG A 155 12.18 -2.79 -20.93
C ARG A 155 12.87 -1.45 -20.71
N GLY A 156 14.09 -1.44 -20.16
CA GLY A 156 14.89 -0.24 -19.99
C GLY A 156 14.43 0.74 -18.92
N TYR A 157 13.60 0.32 -17.96
CA TYR A 157 13.17 1.19 -16.86
C TYR A 157 14.32 1.49 -15.91
N THR A 158 14.39 2.71 -15.41
CA THR A 158 15.12 3.05 -14.19
C THR A 158 14.27 2.72 -12.98
N ILE A 159 14.82 2.00 -12.00
CA ILE A 159 14.12 1.57 -10.77
C ILE A 159 14.64 2.37 -9.60
N VAL A 160 13.77 3.01 -8.83
CA VAL A 160 14.14 3.91 -7.75
C VAL A 160 13.38 3.58 -6.48
N PHE A 161 14.13 3.53 -5.37
CA PHE A 161 13.59 3.38 -4.02
C PHE A 161 14.15 4.49 -3.14
N SER A 162 13.33 5.05 -2.24
CA SER A 162 13.81 6.01 -1.24
C SER A 162 13.06 5.90 0.09
N GLY A 163 13.73 6.27 1.18
CA GLY A 163 13.18 6.25 2.53
C GLY A 163 12.11 7.33 2.73
N TRP A 164 11.04 6.95 3.41
CA TRP A 164 9.91 7.83 3.77
C TRP A 164 9.37 7.53 5.18
N ASP A 165 9.62 6.33 5.70
CA ASP A 165 9.16 5.84 7.02
C ASP A 165 10.36 5.78 7.97
N GLN A 166 10.35 6.57 9.05
CA GLN A 166 11.42 6.56 10.05
C GLN A 166 11.44 5.28 10.90
N ALA A 167 10.30 4.56 10.97
CA ALA A 167 10.19 3.29 11.70
C ALA A 167 10.65 2.07 10.87
N ALA A 168 11.12 2.29 9.66
CA ALA A 168 11.53 1.22 8.72
C ALA A 168 12.74 0.39 9.19
N GLY A 169 13.43 0.82 10.25
CA GLY A 169 14.66 0.20 10.70
C GLY A 169 15.89 0.69 9.93
N THR A 170 17.06 0.49 10.51
CA THR A 170 18.32 1.07 10.02
C THR A 170 19.31 0.03 9.52
N ASN A 171 18.85 -1.19 9.14
CA ASN A 171 19.75 -2.24 8.66
C ASN A 171 20.32 -1.91 7.27
N LYS A 172 21.38 -1.10 7.26
CA LYS A 172 22.08 -0.69 6.03
C LYS A 172 22.70 -1.86 5.28
N ALA A 173 23.14 -2.90 5.99
CA ALA A 173 23.71 -4.11 5.36
C ALA A 173 22.65 -4.88 4.54
N ASN A 174 21.37 -4.78 4.91
CA ASN A 174 20.27 -5.36 4.15
C ASN A 174 19.59 -4.34 3.21
N PHE A 175 20.24 -3.22 2.90
CA PHE A 175 19.70 -2.18 2.02
C PHE A 175 18.29 -1.67 2.40
N ASN A 176 17.95 -1.72 3.68
CA ASN A 176 16.74 -1.05 4.17
C ASN A 176 16.80 0.43 3.85
N THR A 177 15.67 0.98 3.42
CA THR A 177 15.55 2.40 3.12
C THR A 177 14.66 3.08 4.15
N THR A 178 15.22 4.04 4.86
CA THR A 178 14.52 4.79 5.92
C THR A 178 14.75 6.30 5.76
N ILE A 179 13.96 7.09 6.48
CA ILE A 179 14.16 8.55 6.59
C ILE A 179 14.61 8.89 8.00
N ASP A 180 15.55 9.81 8.11
CA ASP A 180 15.98 10.40 9.36
C ASP A 180 15.25 11.74 9.60
N LEU A 181 14.37 11.74 10.59
CA LEU A 181 13.61 12.90 11.05
C LEU A 181 14.10 13.44 12.38
N THR A 182 15.33 13.12 12.80
CA THR A 182 15.87 13.58 14.10
C THR A 182 15.92 15.10 14.21
N LYS A 183 16.07 15.79 13.08
CA LYS A 183 16.00 17.26 12.99
C LYS A 183 14.58 17.82 12.86
N ALA A 184 13.58 16.95 12.72
CA ALA A 184 12.19 17.35 12.53
C ALA A 184 11.29 16.97 13.73
N VAL A 185 11.86 16.98 14.93
CA VAL A 185 11.12 16.82 16.19
C VAL A 185 10.51 18.16 16.57
N ALA A 186 9.19 18.21 16.70
CA ALA A 186 8.48 19.43 17.06
C ALA A 186 8.64 19.79 18.55
N HIS A 187 8.74 21.08 18.84
CA HIS A 187 8.85 21.64 20.18
C HIS A 187 7.80 22.75 20.39
N ASN A 188 7.46 23.03 21.63
CA ASN A 188 6.66 24.20 21.96
C ASN A 188 7.41 25.48 21.55
N PRO A 189 6.71 26.61 21.34
CA PRO A 189 7.38 27.87 20.96
C PRO A 189 8.45 28.39 21.97
N ASP A 190 8.37 27.95 23.21
CA ASP A 190 9.37 28.24 24.25
C ASP A 190 10.56 27.27 24.27
N GLY A 191 10.60 26.32 23.31
CA GLY A 191 11.62 25.28 23.21
C GLY A 191 11.38 24.08 24.13
N SER A 192 10.33 24.06 24.92
CA SER A 192 10.01 22.92 25.77
C SER A 192 9.48 21.72 24.97
N THR A 193 9.62 20.54 25.56
CA THR A 193 9.16 19.29 24.97
C THR A 193 7.66 19.27 24.82
N ILE A 194 7.16 18.90 23.62
CA ILE A 194 5.76 18.59 23.40
C ILE A 194 5.47 17.20 23.96
N ILE A 195 4.41 17.10 24.75
CA ILE A 195 3.84 15.84 25.24
C ILE A 195 2.39 15.69 24.79
N GLY A 196 1.91 14.46 24.71
CA GLY A 196 0.52 14.19 24.31
C GLY A 196 0.16 12.71 24.40
N PRO A 197 -1.05 12.35 23.92
CA PRO A 197 -1.54 10.98 23.95
C PRO A 197 -0.63 10.03 23.18
N GLY A 198 -0.20 8.93 23.80
CA GLY A 198 0.49 7.79 23.20
C GLY A 198 -0.36 6.53 23.32
N TYR A 199 -0.47 5.79 22.23
CA TYR A 199 -1.20 4.53 22.16
C TYR A 199 -0.40 3.52 21.35
N GLU A 200 -0.22 2.30 21.90
CA GLU A 200 0.39 1.18 21.18
C GLU A 200 -0.57 0.00 21.19
N TYR A 201 -0.79 -0.58 20.03
CA TYR A 201 -1.50 -1.84 19.84
C TYR A 201 -0.44 -2.92 19.59
N ILE A 202 -0.38 -3.90 20.48
CA ILE A 202 0.75 -4.81 20.58
C ILE A 202 0.27 -6.24 20.36
N VAL A 203 0.74 -6.87 19.28
CA VAL A 203 0.57 -8.30 18.99
C VAL A 203 1.96 -8.86 18.67
N THR A 204 2.62 -9.42 19.66
CA THR A 204 4.00 -9.92 19.54
C THR A 204 4.22 -11.13 20.46
N SER A 205 5.34 -11.82 20.30
CA SER A 205 5.84 -12.85 21.21
C SER A 205 7.21 -12.48 21.79
N GLY A 206 7.65 -11.22 21.60
CA GLY A 206 8.94 -10.76 22.10
C GLY A 206 8.99 -10.53 23.61
N GLY A 207 10.16 -10.46 24.19
CA GLY A 207 10.36 -10.14 25.61
C GLY A 207 10.20 -8.66 25.95
N THR A 208 10.36 -7.79 24.94
CA THR A 208 10.20 -6.35 25.05
C THR A 208 9.43 -5.80 23.86
N PHE A 209 8.77 -4.66 24.07
CA PHE A 209 8.12 -3.92 23.00
C PHE A 209 8.65 -2.49 23.00
N THR A 210 9.23 -2.06 21.86
CA THR A 210 9.72 -0.70 21.67
C THR A 210 8.56 0.22 21.33
N LEU A 211 8.39 1.29 22.11
CA LEU A 211 7.36 2.31 21.88
C LEU A 211 7.71 3.13 20.63
N THR A 212 6.70 3.55 19.89
CA THR A 212 6.89 4.44 18.74
C THR A 212 7.45 5.79 19.18
N TYR A 213 6.94 6.31 20.28
CA TYR A 213 7.44 7.51 20.94
C TYR A 213 7.81 7.22 22.37
N ALA A 214 8.90 7.79 22.85
CA ALA A 214 9.30 7.62 24.26
C ALA A 214 8.23 8.18 25.21
N ALA A 215 8.02 7.50 26.33
CA ALA A 215 7.13 7.98 27.37
C ALA A 215 7.71 9.28 28.01
N ALA A 216 6.84 10.23 28.30
CA ALA A 216 7.21 11.47 28.98
C ALA A 216 7.64 11.24 30.43
N THR A 217 7.13 10.16 31.02
CA THR A 217 7.47 9.71 32.39
C THR A 217 7.46 8.18 32.47
N VAL A 218 8.30 7.62 33.31
CA VAL A 218 8.28 6.17 33.63
C VAL A 218 7.46 5.86 34.90
N ASP A 219 6.73 6.84 35.42
CA ASP A 219 5.75 6.62 36.48
C ASP A 219 4.57 5.79 35.95
N LYS A 220 4.53 4.53 36.37
CA LYS A 220 3.50 3.56 35.91
C LYS A 220 2.08 3.94 36.28
N SER A 221 1.88 4.87 37.25
CA SER A 221 0.55 5.39 37.59
C SER A 221 -0.03 6.29 36.50
N LYS A 222 0.79 6.72 35.52
CA LYS A 222 0.44 7.57 34.37
C LYS A 222 0.30 6.79 33.08
N ALA A 223 0.33 5.45 33.14
CA ALA A 223 0.17 4.58 32.00
C ALA A 223 -0.71 3.39 32.32
N THR A 224 -1.35 2.83 31.33
CA THR A 224 -2.21 1.65 31.44
C THR A 224 -1.80 0.64 30.39
N LEU A 225 -1.56 -0.61 30.81
CA LEU A 225 -1.39 -1.74 29.91
C LEU A 225 -2.58 -2.68 30.11
N THR A 226 -3.23 -3.05 29.03
CA THR A 226 -4.33 -4.03 29.04
C THR A 226 -3.95 -5.28 28.27
N HIS A 227 -4.64 -6.39 28.53
CA HIS A 227 -4.49 -7.67 27.85
C HIS A 227 -5.85 -8.27 27.56
N ARG A 228 -6.00 -8.89 26.40
CA ARG A 228 -7.16 -9.72 26.01
C ARG A 228 -6.73 -10.78 25.00
N VAL A 229 -7.47 -11.88 24.94
CA VAL A 229 -7.20 -13.00 24.00
C VAL A 229 -7.98 -12.80 22.70
N HIS A 230 -9.29 -12.54 22.80
CA HIS A 230 -10.17 -12.34 21.66
C HIS A 230 -10.47 -10.85 21.37
N LEU A 231 -10.90 -10.56 20.16
CA LEU A 231 -11.28 -9.21 19.73
C LEU A 231 -12.42 -8.62 20.56
N ASP A 232 -13.39 -9.43 20.92
CA ASP A 232 -14.60 -9.06 21.66
C ASP A 232 -14.47 -9.22 23.19
N ASP A 233 -13.33 -9.71 23.69
CA ASP A 233 -13.06 -9.74 25.12
C ASP A 233 -12.96 -8.32 25.68
N VAL A 234 -13.44 -8.15 26.89
CA VAL A 234 -13.22 -6.91 27.65
C VAL A 234 -11.73 -6.81 28.01
N PRO A 235 -11.01 -5.74 27.59
CA PRO A 235 -9.59 -5.58 27.93
C PRO A 235 -9.39 -5.55 29.45
N LYS A 236 -8.55 -6.47 29.97
CA LYS A 236 -8.18 -6.55 31.38
C LYS A 236 -6.98 -5.65 31.66
N ALA A 237 -7.10 -4.69 32.54
CA ALA A 237 -5.96 -3.89 32.99
C ALA A 237 -4.96 -4.73 33.79
N LEU A 238 -3.69 -4.66 33.46
CA LEU A 238 -2.59 -5.29 34.20
C LEU A 238 -2.19 -4.40 35.36
N ALA A 239 -1.98 -5.03 36.52
CA ALA A 239 -1.43 -4.33 37.69
C ALA A 239 -0.02 -3.80 37.39
N SER A 240 0.38 -2.70 38.03
CA SER A 240 1.69 -2.09 37.82
C SER A 240 2.88 -3.01 38.19
N SER A 241 2.65 -4.08 38.95
CA SER A 241 3.64 -5.11 39.24
C SER A 241 3.86 -6.13 38.12
N GLN A 242 2.96 -6.18 37.11
CA GLN A 242 2.98 -7.19 36.03
C GLN A 242 3.76 -6.71 34.79
N TRP A 243 4.18 -5.44 34.77
CA TRP A 243 4.96 -4.88 33.65
C TRP A 243 5.90 -3.78 34.13
N ASP A 244 6.91 -3.46 33.33
CA ASP A 244 7.87 -2.37 33.62
C ASP A 244 8.34 -1.66 32.34
N PHE A 245 8.76 -0.40 32.48
CA PHE A 245 9.64 0.23 31.50
C PHE A 245 11.01 -0.44 31.54
N THR A 246 11.64 -0.63 30.39
CA THR A 246 12.96 -1.28 30.30
C THR A 246 14.11 -0.35 30.69
N ASN A 247 13.88 0.97 30.66
CA ASN A 247 14.88 1.99 30.97
C ASN A 247 14.23 3.32 31.44
N SER A 248 15.02 4.19 32.02
CA SER A 248 14.57 5.50 32.49
C SER A 248 14.18 6.49 31.37
N SER A 249 14.57 6.22 30.13
CA SER A 249 14.18 7.03 28.95
C SER A 249 12.76 6.76 28.50
N GLY A 250 12.15 5.65 28.97
CA GLY A 250 10.78 5.27 28.64
C GLY A 250 10.60 4.86 27.16
N THR A 251 11.60 4.19 26.57
CA THR A 251 11.56 3.84 25.13
C THR A 251 10.98 2.46 24.84
N ALA A 252 10.83 1.61 25.85
CA ALA A 252 10.26 0.27 25.68
C ALA A 252 9.65 -0.24 27.00
N ILE A 253 8.74 -1.23 26.87
CA ILE A 253 8.13 -1.93 27.98
C ILE A 253 8.42 -3.43 27.91
N LYS A 254 8.28 -4.12 29.04
CA LYS A 254 8.37 -5.58 29.17
C LYS A 254 7.31 -6.09 30.16
N LEU A 255 7.00 -7.37 30.07
CA LEU A 255 6.14 -8.05 31.04
C LEU A 255 6.97 -8.65 32.17
N ASN A 256 6.41 -8.68 33.37
CA ASN A 256 6.88 -9.42 34.53
C ASN A 256 6.10 -10.74 34.67
N ALA A 257 6.56 -11.64 35.52
CA ALA A 257 5.92 -12.93 35.73
C ALA A 257 4.47 -12.80 36.21
N SER A 258 3.54 -13.27 35.40
CA SER A 258 2.11 -13.27 35.67
C SER A 258 1.38 -14.24 34.73
N ALA A 259 0.09 -14.48 34.96
CA ALA A 259 -0.76 -15.27 34.07
C ALA A 259 -0.97 -14.61 32.71
N ASP A 260 -0.68 -13.30 32.57
CA ASP A 260 -0.82 -12.51 31.34
C ASP A 260 0.50 -12.43 30.53
N ALA A 261 1.50 -13.27 30.87
CA ALA A 261 2.79 -13.37 30.22
C ALA A 261 3.24 -14.82 30.06
N ALA A 262 3.90 -15.15 28.98
CA ALA A 262 4.56 -16.44 28.77
C ALA A 262 5.96 -16.40 29.39
N CYS A 263 6.16 -17.04 30.53
CA CYS A 263 7.42 -16.99 31.26
C CYS A 263 8.14 -18.33 31.25
N SER A 264 9.49 -18.29 31.16
CA SER A 264 10.34 -19.46 31.32
C SER A 264 10.37 -19.93 32.77
N ALA A 265 10.74 -21.21 33.01
CA ALA A 265 10.94 -21.78 34.35
C ALA A 265 12.25 -21.32 35.02
N ALA A 266 13.06 -20.48 34.38
CA ALA A 266 14.32 -19.96 34.92
C ALA A 266 14.09 -19.02 36.11
N THR A 267 15.13 -18.83 36.96
CA THR A 267 15.06 -17.89 38.10
C THR A 267 16.18 -16.87 37.97
N PRO A 268 15.89 -15.55 37.72
CA PRO A 268 14.54 -15.00 37.51
C PRO A 268 13.93 -15.43 36.16
N PRO A 269 12.59 -15.54 36.06
CA PRO A 269 11.95 -15.95 34.82
C PRO A 269 12.13 -14.87 33.73
N ALA A 270 12.45 -15.31 32.49
CA ALA A 270 12.34 -14.46 31.29
C ALA A 270 10.91 -14.55 30.76
N CYS A 271 10.21 -13.43 30.74
CA CYS A 271 8.83 -13.34 30.29
C CYS A 271 8.71 -12.68 28.92
N THR A 272 7.77 -13.16 28.11
CA THR A 272 7.42 -12.60 26.80
C THR A 272 5.94 -12.30 26.72
N PHE A 273 5.54 -11.47 25.80
CA PHE A 273 4.15 -11.31 25.40
C PHE A 273 3.61 -12.66 24.90
N ILE A 274 2.36 -12.98 25.20
CA ILE A 274 1.73 -14.21 24.70
C ILE A 274 1.46 -14.04 23.21
N ALA A 275 1.96 -14.98 22.43
CA ALA A 275 1.86 -14.90 20.97
C ALA A 275 0.39 -14.80 20.50
N ASN A 276 0.11 -13.87 19.63
CA ASN A 276 -1.20 -13.57 19.06
C ASN A 276 -2.25 -13.00 20.03
N ASP A 277 -1.96 -12.83 21.32
CA ASP A 277 -2.82 -12.08 22.21
C ASP A 277 -2.68 -10.57 21.95
N ILE A 278 -3.68 -9.81 22.37
CA ILE A 278 -3.76 -8.37 22.17
C ILE A 278 -3.40 -7.67 23.47
N TYR A 279 -2.39 -6.80 23.39
CA TYR A 279 -2.07 -5.85 24.46
C TYR A 279 -2.24 -4.43 23.93
N GLU A 280 -2.76 -3.53 24.78
CA GLU A 280 -2.91 -2.12 24.43
C GLU A 280 -2.25 -1.28 25.53
N PHE A 281 -1.32 -0.41 25.13
CA PHE A 281 -0.58 0.45 26.05
C PHE A 281 -0.90 1.91 25.79
N MET A 282 -1.47 2.56 26.81
CA MET A 282 -1.85 3.98 26.80
C MET A 282 -0.94 4.71 27.78
N TYR A 283 -0.31 5.76 27.29
CA TYR A 283 0.69 6.52 28.06
C TYR A 283 0.74 7.99 27.58
N THR A 284 1.54 8.80 28.24
CA THR A 284 1.87 10.14 27.74
C THR A 284 3.17 10.05 26.95
N ALA A 285 3.10 10.29 25.64
CA ALA A 285 4.23 10.32 24.73
C ALA A 285 4.92 11.69 24.73
N LYS A 286 6.19 11.74 24.27
CA LYS A 286 6.96 12.99 24.11
C LYS A 286 7.70 13.00 22.78
N ASN A 287 8.14 14.21 22.35
CA ASN A 287 8.98 14.44 21.18
C ASN A 287 8.33 13.95 19.87
N PRO A 288 7.18 14.50 19.46
CA PRO A 288 6.56 14.11 18.20
C PRO A 288 7.42 14.51 17.02
N THR A 289 7.57 13.59 16.06
CA THR A 289 8.22 13.86 14.78
C THR A 289 7.20 14.32 13.74
N VAL A 290 7.62 15.17 12.82
CA VAL A 290 6.79 15.61 11.68
C VAL A 290 6.85 14.53 10.59
N ASN A 291 6.10 13.44 10.78
CA ASN A 291 6.16 12.26 9.89
C ASN A 291 5.77 12.57 8.44
N THR A 292 4.91 13.57 8.22
CA THR A 292 4.47 13.98 6.88
C THR A 292 5.61 14.50 6.00
N ILE A 293 6.77 14.84 6.58
CA ILE A 293 8.01 15.13 5.82
C ILE A 293 8.40 13.91 4.96
N GLY A 294 8.04 12.68 5.33
CA GLY A 294 8.23 11.53 4.48
C GLY A 294 7.55 11.65 3.11
N LEU A 295 6.36 12.27 3.06
CA LEU A 295 5.67 12.57 1.80
C LEU A 295 6.38 13.70 1.02
N ALA A 296 6.86 14.71 1.71
CA ALA A 296 7.68 15.76 1.09
C ALA A 296 8.98 15.19 0.50
N ALA A 297 9.65 14.28 1.20
CA ALA A 297 10.85 13.60 0.70
C ALA A 297 10.58 12.81 -0.59
N ILE A 298 9.46 12.06 -0.66
CA ILE A 298 9.02 11.39 -1.89
C ILE A 298 8.83 12.42 -3.02
N ARG A 299 8.07 13.48 -2.78
CA ARG A 299 7.81 14.55 -3.74
C ARG A 299 9.10 15.17 -4.27
N ASP A 300 9.94 15.64 -3.36
CA ASP A 300 11.09 16.46 -3.67
C ASP A 300 12.20 15.66 -4.35
N PHE A 301 12.42 14.41 -3.94
CA PHE A 301 13.38 13.53 -4.58
C PHE A 301 12.97 13.18 -6.03
N ASN A 302 11.71 12.78 -6.24
CA ASN A 302 11.24 12.46 -7.58
C ASN A 302 11.17 13.71 -8.49
N ALA A 303 10.81 14.86 -7.96
CA ALA A 303 10.86 16.13 -8.68
C ALA A 303 12.30 16.49 -9.08
N TRP A 304 13.27 16.31 -8.18
CA TRP A 304 14.68 16.52 -8.47
C TRP A 304 15.20 15.59 -9.55
N LEU A 305 14.93 14.28 -9.45
CA LEU A 305 15.32 13.30 -10.48
C LEU A 305 14.81 13.69 -11.87
N ARG A 306 13.63 14.28 -11.96
CA ARG A 306 12.98 14.62 -13.23
C ARG A 306 13.34 15.97 -13.79
N TYR A 307 13.48 17.00 -12.94
CA TYR A 307 13.49 18.39 -13.40
C TYR A 307 14.82 19.11 -13.20
N GLU A 308 15.71 18.58 -12.37
CA GLU A 308 16.94 19.26 -11.98
C GLU A 308 18.19 18.57 -12.55
N THR A 309 19.26 19.33 -12.78
CA THR A 309 20.53 18.80 -13.28
C THR A 309 21.53 18.54 -12.15
N THR A 310 21.41 19.29 -11.08
CA THR A 310 22.27 19.17 -9.88
C THR A 310 21.47 19.39 -8.62
N ASP A 311 22.01 18.97 -7.48
CA ASP A 311 21.53 19.41 -6.17
C ASP A 311 22.06 20.83 -5.81
N SER A 312 21.69 21.34 -4.63
CA SER A 312 22.14 22.67 -4.19
C SER A 312 23.64 22.75 -3.89
N ALA A 313 24.30 21.61 -3.63
CA ALA A 313 25.74 21.52 -3.43
C ALA A 313 26.53 21.35 -4.74
N GLY A 314 25.85 21.27 -5.90
CA GLY A 314 26.47 21.11 -7.22
C GLY A 314 26.74 19.65 -7.62
N ASN A 315 26.28 18.64 -6.84
CA ASN A 315 26.43 17.25 -7.23
C ASN A 315 25.45 16.93 -8.37
N ALA A 316 25.92 16.20 -9.38
CA ALA A 316 25.14 15.86 -10.56
C ALA A 316 23.96 14.94 -10.22
N ASN A 317 22.80 15.18 -10.82
CA ASN A 317 21.70 14.26 -10.86
C ASN A 317 22.02 13.12 -11.84
N PRO A 318 22.04 11.83 -11.40
CA PRO A 318 22.39 10.71 -12.27
C PRO A 318 21.40 10.44 -13.40
N LEU A 319 20.22 11.09 -13.39
CA LEU A 319 19.17 11.00 -14.41
C LEU A 319 18.91 12.33 -15.12
N ALA A 320 19.82 13.30 -14.98
CA ALA A 320 19.64 14.65 -15.52
C ALA A 320 19.21 14.65 -17.00
N GLY A 321 18.04 15.22 -17.30
CA GLY A 321 17.53 15.36 -18.66
C GLY A 321 16.98 14.08 -19.30
N ASP A 322 17.01 12.94 -18.59
CA ASP A 322 16.53 11.65 -19.14
C ASP A 322 15.05 11.38 -18.83
N VAL A 323 14.58 11.69 -17.64
CA VAL A 323 13.28 11.24 -17.14
C VAL A 323 12.11 11.95 -17.83
N ARG A 324 11.34 11.19 -18.63
CA ARG A 324 10.11 11.68 -19.28
C ARG A 324 8.86 11.37 -18.46
N ARG A 325 8.82 10.19 -17.80
CA ARG A 325 7.68 9.75 -16.97
C ARG A 325 8.19 9.13 -15.68
N ILE A 326 7.44 9.35 -14.60
CA ILE A 326 7.63 8.64 -13.33
C ILE A 326 6.32 7.93 -13.00
N TYR A 327 6.40 6.63 -12.85
CA TYR A 327 5.31 5.78 -12.37
C TYR A 327 5.66 5.24 -11.00
N THR A 328 4.66 5.03 -10.15
CA THR A 328 4.88 4.35 -8.87
C THR A 328 4.11 3.04 -8.81
N GLU A 329 4.78 2.01 -8.32
CA GLU A 329 4.22 0.71 -7.98
C GLU A 329 4.32 0.53 -6.46
N VAL A 330 3.26 0.07 -5.83
CA VAL A 330 3.21 -0.07 -4.38
C VAL A 330 2.38 -1.27 -3.95
N VAL A 331 2.82 -1.88 -2.84
CA VAL A 331 2.14 -3.01 -2.23
C VAL A 331 1.79 -2.68 -0.77
N SER A 332 0.49 -2.62 -0.45
CA SER A 332 -0.01 -2.54 0.93
C SER A 332 0.26 -1.18 1.62
N GLN A 333 1.12 -1.13 2.66
CA GLN A 333 1.39 0.09 3.44
C GLN A 333 1.79 1.30 2.58
N PRO A 334 2.72 1.21 1.62
CA PRO A 334 3.07 2.35 0.77
C PRO A 334 1.91 2.83 -0.12
N GLY A 335 0.98 1.95 -0.50
CA GLY A 335 -0.23 2.36 -1.20
C GLY A 335 -1.10 3.28 -0.35
N ARG A 336 -1.26 2.97 0.93
CA ARG A 336 -1.95 3.85 1.87
C ARG A 336 -1.20 5.17 2.08
N THR A 337 0.13 5.15 2.00
CA THR A 337 0.95 6.38 1.97
C THR A 337 0.65 7.24 0.74
N LEU A 338 0.46 6.61 -0.43
CA LEU A 338 0.08 7.33 -1.65
C LEU A 338 -1.35 7.89 -1.58
N ASN A 339 -2.26 7.27 -0.83
CA ASN A 339 -3.56 7.85 -0.54
C ASN A 339 -3.42 9.18 0.24
N ASP A 340 -2.60 9.22 1.30
CA ASP A 340 -2.29 10.45 2.02
C ASP A 340 -1.53 11.45 1.12
N PHE A 341 -0.59 10.98 0.30
CA PHE A 341 0.21 11.78 -0.63
C PHE A 341 -0.68 12.55 -1.63
N THR A 342 -1.63 11.87 -2.26
CA THR A 342 -2.55 12.51 -3.19
C THR A 342 -3.54 13.43 -2.49
N HIS A 343 -4.14 12.98 -1.38
CA HIS A 343 -5.10 13.77 -0.61
C HIS A 343 -4.49 15.06 -0.07
N LEU A 344 -3.24 15.01 0.42
CA LEU A 344 -2.53 16.19 0.93
C LEU A 344 -1.91 17.08 -0.17
N GLY A 345 -2.00 16.67 -1.44
CA GLY A 345 -1.58 17.47 -2.59
C GLY A 345 -0.10 17.34 -2.95
N PHE A 346 0.60 16.32 -2.46
CA PHE A 346 2.05 16.14 -2.71
C PHE A 346 2.38 15.69 -4.13
N ASN A 347 1.39 15.33 -4.97
CA ASN A 347 1.68 15.09 -6.39
C ASN A 347 1.95 16.39 -7.19
N GLN A 348 1.82 17.54 -6.54
CA GLN A 348 2.34 18.81 -7.02
C GLN A 348 3.69 19.11 -6.36
N ALA A 349 4.76 19.12 -7.15
CA ALA A 349 6.07 19.59 -6.72
C ALA A 349 6.03 21.08 -6.34
N GLU A 350 7.01 21.57 -5.57
CA GLU A 350 7.05 22.99 -5.18
C GLU A 350 7.15 23.93 -6.39
N ASN A 351 7.79 23.50 -7.50
CA ASN A 351 7.82 24.23 -8.76
C ASN A 351 6.48 24.20 -9.54
N GLY A 352 5.42 23.62 -8.95
CA GLY A 352 4.09 23.54 -9.53
C GLY A 352 3.88 22.39 -10.52
N LYS A 353 4.93 21.63 -10.87
CA LYS A 353 4.85 20.52 -11.84
C LYS A 353 4.40 19.22 -11.18
N ILE A 354 3.96 18.28 -12.01
CA ILE A 354 3.53 16.95 -11.57
C ILE A 354 4.72 16.10 -11.12
N VAL A 355 4.53 15.29 -10.08
CA VAL A 355 5.53 14.32 -9.57
C VAL A 355 5.38 12.99 -10.28
N PHE A 356 4.27 12.29 -10.04
CA PHE A 356 3.95 11.00 -10.65
C PHE A 356 2.94 11.15 -11.76
N ASP A 357 3.23 10.58 -12.93
CA ASP A 357 2.30 10.50 -14.05
C ASP A 357 1.28 9.38 -13.88
N GLY A 358 1.67 8.28 -13.24
CA GLY A 358 0.80 7.12 -12.99
C GLY A 358 1.12 6.42 -11.67
N MET A 359 0.11 5.81 -11.07
CA MET A 359 0.20 5.05 -9.81
C MET A 359 -0.51 3.72 -9.97
N LEU A 360 0.21 2.61 -9.76
CA LEU A 360 -0.37 1.28 -9.61
C LEU A 360 -0.31 0.90 -8.14
N GLN A 361 -1.47 0.79 -7.52
CA GLN A 361 -1.60 0.49 -6.10
C GLN A 361 -2.18 -0.91 -5.91
N TRP A 362 -1.38 -1.85 -5.40
CA TRP A 362 -1.84 -3.18 -5.02
C TRP A 362 -2.14 -3.24 -3.52
N ILE A 363 -3.37 -3.65 -3.16
CA ILE A 363 -3.82 -3.87 -1.78
C ILE A 363 -3.62 -2.69 -0.83
N ALA A 364 -3.91 -1.48 -1.31
CA ALA A 364 -3.90 -0.26 -0.50
C ALA A 364 -5.23 0.00 0.21
N ALA A 365 -6.34 -0.48 -0.32
CA ALA A 365 -7.71 -0.22 0.11
C ALA A 365 -8.08 1.28 0.25
N GLY A 366 -9.18 1.56 0.96
CA GLY A 366 -9.68 2.91 1.19
C GLY A 366 -8.96 3.68 2.29
N ASP A 367 -8.04 3.03 2.98
CA ASP A 367 -7.37 3.61 4.13
C ASP A 367 -6.19 4.50 3.72
N GLY A 368 -5.92 5.57 4.50
CA GLY A 368 -4.63 6.22 4.56
C GLY A 368 -3.75 5.61 5.65
N LEU A 369 -2.53 6.08 5.79
CA LEU A 369 -1.71 5.85 6.98
C LEU A 369 -1.99 6.87 8.08
N SER A 370 -2.73 7.92 7.75
CA SER A 370 -2.96 9.05 8.64
C SER A 370 -1.65 9.60 9.23
N MET A 371 -0.70 9.89 8.33
CA MET A 371 0.63 10.39 8.74
C MET A 371 0.56 11.81 9.27
N ASN A 372 -0.49 12.56 8.94
CA ASN A 372 -0.56 14.00 9.15
C ASN A 372 -1.26 14.36 10.46
N PHE A 373 -0.80 13.78 11.55
CA PHE A 373 -1.20 14.21 12.89
C PHE A 373 -0.05 14.05 13.91
N ARG A 374 -0.12 14.79 15.03
CA ARG A 374 0.88 14.74 16.11
C ARG A 374 0.88 13.34 16.75
N PHE A 375 2.05 12.76 16.92
CA PHE A 375 2.26 11.39 17.38
C PHE A 375 1.71 10.31 16.43
N SER A 376 1.64 10.60 15.14
CA SER A 376 1.26 9.60 14.12
C SER A 376 2.26 8.44 14.07
N GLN A 377 1.79 7.27 13.69
CA GLN A 377 2.54 6.01 13.77
C GLN A 377 2.53 5.24 12.44
N PRO A 378 3.10 5.76 11.36
CA PRO A 378 2.99 5.15 10.02
C PRO A 378 3.56 3.72 9.96
N GLY A 379 4.57 3.40 10.78
CA GLY A 379 5.14 2.05 10.88
C GLY A 379 4.31 1.05 11.68
N ARG A 380 3.31 1.51 12.42
CA ARG A 380 2.50 0.71 13.36
C ARG A 380 1.13 0.33 12.85
N THR A 381 0.92 0.30 11.57
CA THR A 381 -0.35 -0.13 10.98
C THR A 381 -0.57 -1.62 11.19
N GLU A 382 -0.78 -2.02 12.44
CA GLU A 382 -1.02 -3.40 12.82
C GLU A 382 -2.38 -3.88 12.31
N ARG A 383 -2.39 -5.07 11.75
CA ARG A 383 -3.58 -5.68 11.16
C ARG A 383 -3.83 -7.08 11.66
N ASN A 384 -3.09 -7.48 12.69
CA ASN A 384 -3.21 -8.82 13.23
C ASN A 384 -4.56 -9.08 13.90
N ARG A 385 -5.29 -8.02 14.19
CA ARG A 385 -6.68 -8.06 14.65
C ARG A 385 -7.42 -6.91 14.00
N GLN A 386 -8.66 -7.11 13.63
CA GLN A 386 -9.43 -6.17 12.82
C GLN A 386 -9.90 -4.92 13.55
N GLU A 387 -9.88 -4.93 14.88
CA GLU A 387 -10.34 -3.81 15.71
C GLU A 387 -9.18 -3.26 16.54
N HIS A 388 -8.87 -1.99 16.33
CA HIS A 388 -7.88 -1.22 17.08
C HIS A 388 -8.19 0.27 17.00
N LEU A 389 -7.53 1.06 17.86
CA LEU A 389 -7.77 2.50 17.96
C LEU A 389 -6.81 3.35 17.13
N PHE A 390 -6.10 2.78 16.16
CA PHE A 390 -5.32 3.55 15.21
C PHE A 390 -6.20 4.30 14.23
N ASN A 391 -5.79 5.52 13.91
CA ASN A 391 -6.49 6.37 12.98
C ASN A 391 -6.09 6.06 11.53
N GLU A 392 -6.48 4.92 11.02
CA GLU A 392 -6.17 4.49 9.65
C GLU A 392 -7.21 4.91 8.62
N ALA A 393 -8.47 5.06 9.04
CA ALA A 393 -9.59 5.32 8.15
C ALA A 393 -10.19 6.70 8.42
N VAL A 394 -9.66 7.69 7.75
CA VAL A 394 -10.13 9.07 7.81
C VAL A 394 -10.77 9.45 6.48
N PHE A 395 -11.96 10.05 6.55
CA PHE A 395 -12.57 10.66 5.36
C PHE A 395 -11.62 11.71 4.73
N PRO A 396 -11.48 11.77 3.39
CA PRO A 396 -12.26 11.08 2.35
C PRO A 396 -11.70 9.70 1.98
N PHE A 397 -12.60 8.77 1.57
CA PHE A 397 -12.22 7.41 1.18
C PHE A 397 -12.06 7.25 -0.33
N ALA A 398 -12.81 7.99 -1.13
CA ALA A 398 -12.90 7.84 -2.57
C ALA A 398 -12.13 8.93 -3.33
N ASN A 399 -11.81 8.66 -4.61
CA ASN A 399 -11.17 9.60 -5.52
C ASN A 399 -12.13 10.64 -6.11
N VAL A 400 -13.43 10.45 -5.92
CA VAL A 400 -14.47 11.39 -6.34
C VAL A 400 -15.06 12.13 -5.14
N MET A 401 -15.61 13.31 -5.37
CA MET A 401 -16.18 14.17 -4.35
C MET A 401 -17.34 13.48 -3.64
N THR A 402 -17.24 13.30 -2.33
CA THR A 402 -18.26 12.73 -1.46
C THR A 402 -18.54 13.65 -0.29
N LYS A 403 -19.58 13.34 0.48
CA LYS A 403 -19.95 14.08 1.69
C LYS A 403 -19.85 13.15 2.89
N ASP A 404 -19.10 13.55 3.90
CA ASP A 404 -19.04 12.85 5.18
C ASP A 404 -20.41 12.96 5.90
N PRO A 405 -21.06 11.83 6.22
CA PRO A 405 -22.38 11.85 6.86
C PRO A 405 -22.37 12.42 8.29
N PHE A 406 -21.23 12.44 8.96
CA PHE A 406 -21.09 12.88 10.35
C PHE A 406 -20.73 14.35 10.49
N THR A 407 -19.84 14.86 9.62
CA THR A 407 -19.37 16.25 9.69
C THR A 407 -20.01 17.16 8.66
N GLY A 408 -20.59 16.59 7.60
CA GLY A 408 -21.11 17.33 6.46
C GLY A 408 -20.03 17.88 5.52
N ILE A 409 -18.73 17.64 5.80
CA ILE A 409 -17.61 18.05 4.95
C ILE A 409 -17.71 17.34 3.61
N ARG A 410 -17.40 18.07 2.53
CA ARG A 410 -17.27 17.52 1.18
C ARG A 410 -15.80 17.49 0.80
N ASP A 411 -15.32 16.32 0.40
CA ASP A 411 -13.91 16.14 -0.02
C ASP A 411 -13.75 14.90 -0.90
N SER A 412 -12.59 14.80 -1.55
CA SER A 412 -12.13 13.61 -2.26
C SER A 412 -10.61 13.47 -2.12
N ARG A 413 -10.06 12.26 -2.34
CA ARG A 413 -8.60 12.09 -2.34
C ARG A 413 -7.93 12.90 -3.45
N PHE A 414 -8.63 13.14 -4.56
CA PHE A 414 -8.09 13.86 -5.72
C PHE A 414 -8.43 15.35 -5.74
N ALA A 415 -9.17 15.88 -4.76
CA ALA A 415 -9.61 17.28 -4.76
C ALA A 415 -8.44 18.27 -4.97
N ARG A 416 -7.30 18.06 -4.34
CA ARG A 416 -6.15 18.96 -4.45
C ARG A 416 -5.40 18.80 -5.77
N CYS A 417 -5.21 17.59 -6.27
CA CYS A 417 -4.55 17.38 -7.55
C CYS A 417 -5.43 17.84 -8.73
N GLU A 418 -6.75 17.75 -8.63
CA GLU A 418 -7.67 18.30 -9.63
C GLU A 418 -7.53 19.83 -9.70
N MET A 419 -7.52 20.51 -8.56
CA MET A 419 -7.32 21.96 -8.49
C MET A 419 -5.97 22.42 -9.05
N SER A 420 -4.91 21.65 -8.85
CA SER A 420 -3.56 21.96 -9.31
C SER A 420 -3.21 21.39 -10.68
N HIS A 421 -4.12 20.64 -11.32
CA HIS A 421 -3.89 19.92 -12.58
C HIS A 421 -2.69 18.96 -12.54
N THR A 422 -2.49 18.30 -11.39
CA THR A 422 -1.39 17.35 -11.16
C THR A 422 -1.89 15.96 -10.77
N CYS A 423 -3.14 15.59 -11.12
CA CYS A 423 -3.62 14.23 -10.84
C CYS A 423 -2.84 13.21 -11.66
N PRO A 424 -2.33 12.16 -11.00
CA PRO A 424 -1.81 10.99 -11.73
C PRO A 424 -2.97 10.18 -12.30
N VAL A 425 -2.72 9.35 -13.30
CA VAL A 425 -3.64 8.25 -13.56
C VAL A 425 -3.39 7.15 -12.51
N ALA A 426 -4.46 6.55 -11.98
CA ALA A 426 -4.35 5.56 -10.92
C ALA A 426 -5.04 4.25 -11.27
N MET A 427 -4.32 3.13 -11.08
CA MET A 427 -4.85 1.78 -11.07
C MET A 427 -4.94 1.32 -9.62
N GLU A 428 -6.12 1.38 -9.04
CA GLU A 428 -6.36 0.93 -7.67
C GLU A 428 -6.85 -0.52 -7.68
N ILE A 429 -6.01 -1.45 -7.23
CA ILE A 429 -6.24 -2.88 -7.30
C ILE A 429 -6.41 -3.43 -5.89
N TYR A 430 -7.56 -4.05 -5.61
CA TYR A 430 -7.93 -4.58 -4.30
C TYR A 430 -8.04 -6.10 -4.32
N SER A 431 -7.73 -6.72 -3.21
CA SER A 431 -8.07 -8.11 -2.95
C SER A 431 -9.42 -8.25 -2.25
N ALA A 432 -10.00 -9.44 -2.25
CA ALA A 432 -11.20 -9.73 -1.46
C ALA A 432 -10.94 -9.54 0.05
N ASN A 433 -9.72 -9.82 0.51
CA ASN A 433 -9.34 -9.60 1.91
C ASN A 433 -9.62 -8.16 2.37
N GLU A 434 -9.40 -7.16 1.52
CA GLU A 434 -9.55 -5.77 1.89
C GLU A 434 -11.00 -5.34 2.09
N TYR A 435 -11.96 -6.02 1.48
CA TYR A 435 -13.38 -5.81 1.79
C TYR A 435 -13.72 -6.27 3.22
N TRP A 436 -13.08 -7.34 3.69
CA TRP A 436 -13.30 -7.89 5.02
C TRP A 436 -12.52 -7.18 6.11
N VAL A 437 -11.25 -6.81 5.84
CA VAL A 437 -10.35 -6.28 6.89
C VAL A 437 -10.00 -4.80 6.75
N LYS A 438 -10.35 -4.16 5.60
CA LYS A 438 -10.00 -2.76 5.30
C LYS A 438 -11.18 -1.93 4.77
N ALA A 439 -12.38 -2.48 4.80
CA ALA A 439 -13.61 -1.81 4.35
C ALA A 439 -13.51 -1.20 2.93
N ALA A 440 -12.88 -1.95 1.99
CA ALA A 440 -12.59 -1.46 0.64
C ALA A 440 -13.83 -0.96 -0.14
N SER A 441 -15.03 -1.39 0.24
CA SER A 441 -16.27 -0.87 -0.35
C SER A 441 -16.40 0.65 -0.28
N LEU A 442 -15.83 1.31 0.74
CA LEU A 442 -15.85 2.77 0.90
C LEU A 442 -15.12 3.53 -0.22
N LEU A 443 -14.26 2.85 -0.99
CA LEU A 443 -13.58 3.44 -2.15
C LEU A 443 -14.53 3.79 -3.28
N HIS A 444 -15.57 2.99 -3.46
CA HIS A 444 -16.50 3.08 -4.59
C HIS A 444 -17.99 3.12 -4.16
N THR A 445 -18.24 3.36 -2.86
CA THR A 445 -19.58 3.64 -2.36
C THR A 445 -19.63 5.00 -1.63
N THR A 446 -20.82 5.61 -1.54
CA THR A 446 -20.99 6.78 -0.69
C THR A 446 -20.67 6.43 0.77
N PRO A 447 -20.09 7.36 1.57
CA PRO A 447 -19.70 7.08 2.96
C PRO A 447 -20.86 6.69 3.89
N ASP A 448 -22.12 6.95 3.48
CA ASP A 448 -23.32 6.49 4.17
C ASP A 448 -23.80 5.10 3.71
N GLY A 449 -23.06 4.45 2.79
CA GLY A 449 -23.31 3.09 2.32
C GLY A 449 -24.58 2.89 1.49
N LYS A 450 -25.07 3.94 0.81
CA LYS A 450 -26.37 3.88 0.11
C LYS A 450 -26.27 3.75 -1.40
N LYS A 451 -25.15 4.17 -2.02
CA LYS A 451 -25.02 4.26 -3.48
C LYS A 451 -23.60 3.88 -3.93
N ASP A 452 -23.52 3.30 -5.11
CA ASP A 452 -22.28 3.18 -5.84
C ASP A 452 -21.80 4.56 -6.31
N LEU A 453 -20.48 4.77 -6.36
CA LEU A 453 -19.87 5.99 -6.89
C LEU A 453 -19.43 5.77 -8.34
N PRO A 454 -19.43 6.80 -9.18
CA PRO A 454 -18.83 6.75 -10.50
C PRO A 454 -17.30 6.68 -10.38
N ASP A 455 -16.64 6.24 -11.45
CA ASP A 455 -15.18 6.35 -11.54
C ASP A 455 -14.73 7.81 -11.63
N SER A 456 -13.55 8.08 -11.10
CA SER A 456 -12.82 9.31 -11.40
C SER A 456 -12.30 9.27 -12.85
N PRO A 457 -12.24 10.41 -13.55
CA PRO A 457 -11.62 10.47 -14.88
C PRO A 457 -10.12 10.09 -14.86
N PHE A 458 -9.50 10.07 -13.68
CA PHE A 458 -8.08 9.77 -13.47
C PHE A 458 -7.84 8.41 -12.82
N ALA A 459 -8.87 7.65 -12.44
CA ALA A 459 -8.68 6.39 -11.74
C ALA A 459 -9.57 5.27 -12.27
N ARG A 460 -9.07 4.02 -12.17
CA ARG A 460 -9.85 2.80 -12.35
C ARG A 460 -9.66 1.90 -11.15
N ASN A 461 -10.75 1.23 -10.78
CA ASN A 461 -10.85 0.40 -9.59
C ASN A 461 -11.01 -1.08 -10.00
N TYR A 462 -10.12 -1.93 -9.52
CA TYR A 462 -10.12 -3.35 -9.84
C TYR A 462 -10.13 -4.22 -8.59
N PHE A 463 -11.10 -5.08 -8.49
CA PHE A 463 -11.22 -6.07 -7.45
C PHE A 463 -10.76 -7.44 -7.97
N ILE A 464 -9.75 -8.03 -7.36
CA ILE A 464 -9.33 -9.40 -7.65
C ILE A 464 -10.18 -10.36 -6.80
N SER A 465 -11.08 -11.06 -7.47
CA SER A 465 -12.06 -11.96 -6.84
C SER A 465 -11.39 -13.01 -5.96
N SER A 466 -11.92 -13.22 -4.78
CA SER A 466 -11.52 -14.28 -3.84
C SER A 466 -10.07 -14.24 -3.37
N HIS A 467 -9.28 -13.24 -3.73
CA HIS A 467 -7.86 -13.15 -3.40
C HIS A 467 -7.65 -12.71 -1.94
N GLN A 468 -6.70 -13.34 -1.23
CA GLN A 468 -6.25 -12.83 0.07
C GLN A 468 -5.30 -11.62 -0.09
N HIS A 469 -4.74 -11.10 1.01
CA HIS A 469 -3.91 -9.88 0.95
C HIS A 469 -2.67 -10.01 0.05
N GLY A 470 -1.96 -11.11 0.11
CA GLY A 470 -0.85 -11.47 -0.78
C GLY A 470 -0.98 -12.93 -1.19
N THR A 471 -0.08 -13.47 -2.00
CA THR A 471 -0.08 -14.88 -2.37
C THR A 471 0.29 -15.74 -1.15
N GLY A 472 -0.56 -16.69 -0.77
CA GLY A 472 -0.34 -17.62 0.32
C GLY A 472 0.18 -18.97 -0.12
N SER A 473 0.32 -19.90 0.85
CA SER A 473 0.75 -21.27 0.59
C SER A 473 -0.43 -22.24 0.68
N ALA A 474 -0.71 -22.94 -0.41
CA ALA A 474 -1.74 -24.00 -0.45
C ALA A 474 -1.46 -25.20 0.47
N THR A 475 -0.28 -25.27 1.08
CA THR A 475 0.16 -26.38 1.95
C THR A 475 0.41 -25.95 3.40
N SER A 476 0.24 -24.66 3.72
CA SER A 476 0.40 -24.13 5.07
C SER A 476 -0.88 -23.46 5.55
N LYS A 477 -1.24 -23.74 6.79
CA LYS A 477 -2.33 -23.03 7.49
C LYS A 477 -1.84 -21.81 8.26
N GLY A 478 -0.55 -21.74 8.58
CA GLY A 478 -0.05 -20.76 9.54
C GLY A 478 -0.85 -20.83 10.85
N ASN A 479 -1.35 -19.68 11.31
CA ASN A 479 -2.23 -19.55 12.46
C ASN A 479 -3.73 -19.68 12.14
N CYS A 480 -4.09 -20.04 10.91
CA CYS A 480 -5.47 -20.09 10.45
C CYS A 480 -6.04 -21.52 10.49
N GLN A 481 -7.37 -21.66 10.39
CA GLN A 481 -8.06 -22.95 10.41
C GLN A 481 -7.87 -23.74 9.12
N GLN A 482 -7.78 -23.04 7.96
CA GLN A 482 -7.66 -23.64 6.63
C GLN A 482 -6.31 -23.33 6.00
N PHE A 483 -5.96 -23.99 4.90
CA PHE A 483 -4.81 -23.64 4.08
C PHE A 483 -4.92 -22.21 3.52
N GLN A 484 -3.79 -21.55 3.35
CA GLN A 484 -3.75 -20.20 2.84
C GLN A 484 -4.06 -20.17 1.33
N ASN A 485 -4.65 -19.10 0.89
CA ASN A 485 -5.07 -18.90 -0.48
C ASN A 485 -3.87 -18.62 -1.41
N PRO A 486 -3.60 -19.48 -2.42
CA PRO A 486 -2.43 -19.37 -3.28
C PRO A 486 -2.64 -18.51 -4.54
N LEU A 487 -3.77 -17.81 -4.67
CA LEU A 487 -4.02 -16.97 -5.84
C LEU A 487 -2.89 -15.95 -6.04
N ASN A 488 -2.51 -15.74 -7.30
CA ASN A 488 -1.45 -14.81 -7.70
C ASN A 488 -1.99 -13.78 -8.69
N SER A 489 -2.01 -12.53 -8.29
CA SER A 489 -2.49 -11.40 -9.11
C SER A 489 -1.40 -10.71 -9.93
N ALA A 490 -0.13 -11.09 -9.80
CA ALA A 490 0.97 -10.42 -10.48
C ALA A 490 0.83 -10.36 -12.01
N PRO A 491 0.33 -11.40 -12.71
CA PRO A 491 0.06 -11.30 -14.15
C PRO A 491 -0.95 -10.20 -14.52
N VAL A 492 -2.01 -10.04 -13.72
CA VAL A 492 -2.99 -8.94 -13.91
C VAL A 492 -2.35 -7.58 -13.63
N GLN A 493 -1.52 -7.47 -12.59
CA GLN A 493 -0.84 -6.22 -12.28
C GLN A 493 0.10 -5.78 -13.42
N ARG A 494 0.83 -6.73 -14.05
CA ARG A 494 1.67 -6.43 -15.24
C ARG A 494 0.83 -5.93 -16.42
N ALA A 495 -0.29 -6.57 -16.69
CA ALA A 495 -1.18 -6.15 -17.75
C ALA A 495 -1.76 -4.73 -17.49
N LEU A 496 -2.15 -4.45 -16.25
CA LEU A 496 -2.63 -3.13 -15.85
C LEU A 496 -1.51 -2.08 -15.82
N TRP A 497 -0.25 -2.46 -15.53
CA TRP A 497 0.90 -1.56 -15.68
C TRP A 497 1.08 -1.10 -17.12
N ILE A 498 1.03 -2.02 -18.09
CA ILE A 498 1.09 -1.67 -19.51
C ILE A 498 -0.11 -0.80 -19.90
N ALA A 499 -1.32 -1.13 -19.44
CA ALA A 499 -2.50 -0.34 -19.71
C ALA A 499 -2.42 1.08 -19.11
N MET A 500 -1.78 1.25 -17.95
CA MET A 500 -1.49 2.54 -17.33
C MET A 500 -0.51 3.36 -18.18
N ASP A 501 0.57 2.73 -18.64
CA ASP A 501 1.55 3.38 -19.49
C ASP A 501 0.93 3.84 -20.83
N GLU A 502 0.10 3.00 -21.45
CA GLU A 502 -0.67 3.37 -22.66
C GLU A 502 -1.62 4.55 -22.39
N TRP A 503 -2.27 4.56 -21.22
CA TRP A 503 -3.17 5.66 -20.84
C TRP A 503 -2.41 6.98 -20.70
N VAL A 504 -1.26 6.97 -20.02
CA VAL A 504 -0.40 8.16 -19.83
C VAL A 504 0.22 8.64 -21.13
N THR A 505 0.69 7.73 -22.00
CA THR A 505 1.53 8.09 -23.16
C THR A 505 0.75 8.24 -24.45
N GLN A 506 -0.37 7.53 -24.59
CA GLN A 506 -1.15 7.45 -25.83
C GLN A 506 -2.61 7.91 -25.65
N GLY A 507 -3.06 8.15 -24.39
CA GLY A 507 -4.45 8.45 -24.10
C GLY A 507 -5.38 7.24 -24.27
N ARG A 508 -4.83 6.03 -24.42
CA ARG A 508 -5.62 4.81 -24.57
C ARG A 508 -6.13 4.37 -23.19
N GLU A 509 -7.43 4.51 -22.97
CA GLU A 509 -8.03 4.13 -21.69
C GLU A 509 -7.79 2.65 -21.35
N PRO A 510 -7.55 2.34 -20.07
CA PRO A 510 -7.42 0.97 -19.58
C PRO A 510 -8.78 0.25 -19.60
N PRO A 511 -8.82 -1.08 -19.30
CA PRO A 511 -10.08 -1.76 -19.06
C PRO A 511 -10.96 -1.00 -18.06
N GLU A 512 -12.28 -1.07 -18.22
CA GLU A 512 -13.23 -0.47 -17.28
C GLU A 512 -13.06 -1.03 -15.87
N SER A 513 -13.42 -0.23 -14.86
CA SER A 513 -13.41 -0.66 -13.45
C SER A 513 -14.26 -1.91 -13.24
N ARG A 514 -13.78 -2.79 -12.36
CA ARG A 514 -14.44 -4.05 -12.03
C ARG A 514 -14.46 -4.24 -10.51
N VAL A 515 -15.53 -3.82 -9.89
CA VAL A 515 -15.76 -3.92 -8.44
C VAL A 515 -17.14 -4.50 -8.15
N PRO A 516 -17.39 -5.07 -6.97
CA PRO A 516 -18.76 -5.41 -6.57
C PRO A 516 -19.58 -4.15 -6.35
N THR A 517 -20.86 -4.16 -6.76
CA THR A 517 -21.76 -3.00 -6.72
C THR A 517 -23.09 -3.33 -6.08
N PHE A 518 -23.78 -2.32 -5.56
CA PHE A 518 -25.19 -2.44 -5.14
C PHE A 518 -26.09 -2.63 -6.35
N HIS A 519 -25.77 -1.97 -7.46
CA HIS A 519 -26.53 -2.06 -8.69
C HIS A 519 -26.67 -3.52 -9.18
N ASP A 520 -25.56 -4.24 -9.22
CA ASP A 520 -25.53 -5.64 -9.67
C ASP A 520 -25.82 -6.64 -8.55
N LYS A 521 -26.09 -6.16 -7.34
CA LYS A 521 -26.33 -6.96 -6.14
C LYS A 521 -25.16 -7.88 -5.78
N THR A 522 -23.97 -7.45 -6.14
CA THR A 522 -22.72 -8.18 -5.86
C THR A 522 -21.98 -7.65 -4.62
N LEU A 523 -22.41 -6.50 -4.10
CA LEU A 523 -21.94 -5.90 -2.84
C LEU A 523 -23.04 -6.06 -1.80
N VAL A 524 -22.77 -6.80 -0.71
CA VAL A 524 -23.80 -7.27 0.23
C VAL A 524 -23.34 -7.15 1.70
N PRO A 525 -24.28 -7.21 2.68
CA PRO A 525 -23.92 -7.35 4.08
C PRO A 525 -23.17 -8.67 4.36
N PRO A 526 -22.38 -8.77 5.45
CA PRO A 526 -21.48 -9.91 5.71
C PRO A 526 -22.17 -11.16 6.25
N SER A 527 -23.50 -11.21 6.36
CA SER A 527 -24.20 -12.42 6.80
C SER A 527 -24.03 -13.55 5.78
N GLN A 528 -23.91 -14.79 6.24
CA GLN A 528 -23.70 -15.96 5.35
C GLN A 528 -24.78 -16.06 4.25
N SER A 529 -26.04 -15.76 4.61
CA SER A 529 -27.15 -15.80 3.67
C SER A 529 -27.10 -14.67 2.61
N ALA A 530 -26.62 -13.49 2.98
CA ALA A 530 -26.47 -12.38 2.03
C ALA A 530 -25.29 -12.60 1.09
N VAL A 531 -24.17 -13.09 1.63
CA VAL A 531 -22.98 -13.46 0.85
C VAL A 531 -23.25 -14.68 -0.05
N GLY A 532 -24.13 -15.57 0.34
CA GLY A 532 -24.40 -16.83 -0.38
C GLY A 532 -23.33 -17.88 -0.18
N PHE A 533 -22.51 -17.77 0.86
CA PHE A 533 -21.42 -18.71 1.12
C PHE A 533 -21.97 -20.09 1.51
N PRO A 534 -21.60 -21.18 0.80
CA PRO A 534 -22.12 -22.51 1.04
C PRO A 534 -21.69 -23.07 2.42
N HIS A 535 -22.50 -23.97 2.98
CA HIS A 535 -22.14 -24.73 4.19
C HIS A 535 -21.13 -25.83 3.84
N ILE A 536 -19.85 -25.52 3.83
CA ILE A 536 -18.78 -26.46 3.52
C ILE A 536 -18.40 -27.22 4.79
N PRO A 537 -18.35 -28.56 4.79
CA PRO A 537 -17.97 -29.35 5.95
C PRO A 537 -16.58 -28.94 6.49
N GLY A 538 -16.50 -28.71 7.80
CA GLY A 538 -15.24 -28.29 8.46
C GLY A 538 -14.82 -26.84 8.24
N VAL A 539 -15.69 -26.01 7.68
CA VAL A 539 -15.46 -24.56 7.49
C VAL A 539 -16.40 -23.76 8.38
N THR A 540 -15.84 -22.92 9.22
CA THR A 540 -16.60 -21.98 10.06
C THR A 540 -16.78 -20.67 9.29
N TYR A 541 -18.00 -20.12 9.33
CA TYR A 541 -18.33 -18.79 8.81
C TYR A 541 -18.90 -17.93 9.94
N THR A 542 -18.29 -16.80 10.23
CA THR A 542 -18.73 -15.87 11.27
C THR A 542 -19.29 -14.56 10.73
N GLY A 543 -18.97 -14.20 9.49
CA GLY A 543 -19.28 -12.89 8.93
C GLY A 543 -18.46 -11.76 9.52
N LEU A 544 -17.36 -12.08 10.22
CA LEU A 544 -16.48 -11.10 10.85
C LEU A 544 -15.83 -10.21 9.79
N LYS A 545 -16.03 -8.92 9.91
CA LYS A 545 -15.37 -7.87 9.14
C LYS A 545 -14.94 -6.72 10.03
N THR A 546 -13.99 -5.93 9.59
CA THR A 546 -13.59 -4.71 10.31
C THR A 546 -14.73 -3.69 10.35
N THR A 547 -14.94 -3.09 11.52
CA THR A 547 -15.83 -1.97 11.71
C THR A 547 -15.07 -0.66 11.55
N ARG A 548 -15.57 0.25 10.72
CA ARG A 548 -14.94 1.55 10.49
C ARG A 548 -15.61 2.61 11.32
N TYR A 549 -15.04 2.90 12.49
CA TYR A 549 -15.47 3.95 13.39
C TYR A 549 -14.88 5.29 12.99
N ARG A 550 -15.65 6.36 13.21
CA ARG A 550 -15.10 7.71 13.24
C ARG A 550 -14.64 7.99 14.67
N PHE A 551 -13.35 7.97 14.90
CA PHE A 551 -12.78 8.20 16.22
C PHE A 551 -12.86 9.67 16.64
N ASN A 552 -13.03 9.90 17.94
CA ASN A 552 -12.89 11.19 18.59
C ASN A 552 -11.54 11.28 19.31
N TRP A 553 -10.61 11.99 18.70
CA TRP A 553 -9.28 12.25 19.24
C TRP A 553 -9.23 13.54 20.06
N GLY A 554 -10.37 14.16 20.33
CA GLY A 554 -10.50 15.41 21.03
C GLY A 554 -10.96 16.59 20.16
N PRO A 555 -11.31 17.71 20.79
CA PRO A 555 -11.79 18.89 20.08
C PRO A 555 -10.79 19.41 19.05
N GLY A 556 -11.26 19.68 17.84
CA GLY A 556 -10.44 20.28 16.78
C GLY A 556 -9.43 19.34 16.12
N PHE A 557 -9.42 18.04 16.44
CA PHE A 557 -8.44 17.09 15.87
C PHE A 557 -8.46 17.07 14.34
N TYR A 558 -9.64 16.96 13.73
CA TYR A 558 -9.77 16.88 12.25
C TYR A 558 -9.36 18.17 11.51
N GLN A 559 -9.22 19.29 12.23
CA GLN A 559 -8.71 20.56 11.70
C GLN A 559 -7.23 20.77 11.98
N SER A 560 -6.77 20.38 13.17
CA SER A 560 -5.41 20.65 13.64
C SER A 560 -4.45 19.48 13.54
N GLY A 561 -4.95 18.24 13.46
CA GLY A 561 -4.16 17.03 13.58
C GLY A 561 -3.59 16.80 14.99
N ILE A 562 -4.09 17.49 16.03
CA ILE A 562 -3.57 17.38 17.40
C ILE A 562 -4.52 16.58 18.27
N PRO A 563 -4.18 15.32 18.63
CA PRO A 563 -4.98 14.51 19.54
C PRO A 563 -4.84 15.02 20.97
N THR A 564 -5.96 15.02 21.70
CA THR A 564 -6.02 15.42 23.12
C THR A 564 -6.65 14.34 24.01
N PHE A 565 -7.33 13.34 23.43
CA PHE A 565 -7.89 12.22 24.16
C PHE A 565 -6.96 11.00 24.10
N ASN A 566 -6.82 10.29 25.24
CA ASN A 566 -6.05 9.04 25.36
C ASN A 566 -6.79 8.08 26.29
N PRO A 567 -7.30 6.95 25.82
CA PRO A 567 -7.40 6.56 24.42
C PRO A 567 -8.35 7.47 23.62
N PRO A 568 -8.32 7.42 22.28
CA PRO A 568 -9.34 8.08 21.49
C PRO A 568 -10.72 7.49 21.80
N LEU A 569 -11.72 8.34 21.88
CA LEU A 569 -13.09 7.89 22.08
C LEU A 569 -13.76 7.64 20.72
N VAL A 570 -14.61 6.65 20.65
CA VAL A 570 -15.51 6.50 19.50
C VAL A 570 -16.67 7.50 19.68
N SER A 571 -16.86 8.39 18.71
CA SER A 571 -17.79 9.51 18.84
C SER A 571 -18.93 9.42 17.82
N PRO A 572 -20.18 9.73 18.18
CA PRO A 572 -20.71 9.97 19.52
C PRO A 572 -20.58 8.72 20.37
N PRO A 573 -20.78 8.78 21.69
CA PRO A 573 -20.35 7.73 22.58
C PRO A 573 -20.93 6.38 22.19
N MET A 574 -20.09 5.47 21.75
CA MET A 574 -20.46 4.05 21.57
C MET A 574 -20.86 3.41 22.90
N GLU A 575 -20.43 4.00 24.00
CA GLU A 575 -20.74 3.59 25.35
C GLU A 575 -22.25 3.50 25.61
N GLU A 576 -23.06 4.38 24.98
CA GLU A 576 -24.50 4.38 25.14
C GLU A 576 -25.24 3.47 24.14
N ASN A 577 -24.70 3.28 22.95
CA ASN A 577 -25.29 2.39 21.94
C ASN A 577 -24.31 2.02 20.82
N PRO A 578 -23.55 0.91 20.98
CA PRO A 578 -22.60 0.47 19.96
C PRO A 578 -23.20 0.24 18.58
N ALA A 579 -24.48 -0.12 18.50
CA ALA A 579 -25.18 -0.34 17.23
C ALA A 579 -25.47 0.97 16.45
N ASN A 580 -25.45 2.11 17.13
CA ASN A 580 -25.76 3.44 16.56
C ASN A 580 -24.57 4.41 16.60
N GLY A 581 -23.37 3.96 16.93
CA GLY A 581 -22.16 4.78 16.88
C GLY A 581 -21.85 5.28 15.46
N PRO A 582 -20.95 6.27 15.30
CA PRO A 582 -20.57 6.79 13.99
C PRO A 582 -19.71 5.79 13.23
N ILE A 583 -20.37 4.85 12.60
CA ILE A 583 -19.78 3.79 11.79
C ILE A 583 -19.97 4.15 10.32
N TYR A 584 -18.88 4.13 9.55
CA TYR A 584 -18.97 4.14 8.11
C TYR A 584 -19.38 2.74 7.63
N PRO A 585 -20.58 2.58 7.05
CA PRO A 585 -21.05 1.27 6.59
C PRO A 585 -20.11 0.71 5.53
N SER A 586 -19.72 -0.56 5.70
CA SER A 586 -18.92 -1.29 4.74
C SER A 586 -19.59 -2.62 4.40
N PHE A 587 -19.32 -3.11 3.18
CA PHE A 587 -19.96 -4.27 2.60
C PHE A 587 -18.91 -5.19 2.02
N VAL A 588 -19.31 -6.43 1.70
CA VAL A 588 -18.42 -7.48 1.21
C VAL A 588 -18.95 -8.05 -0.12
N PRO A 589 -18.09 -8.68 -0.93
CA PRO A 589 -18.56 -9.35 -2.14
C PRO A 589 -19.47 -10.54 -1.83
N ASN A 590 -20.46 -10.81 -2.70
CA ASN A 590 -21.21 -12.06 -2.67
C ASN A 590 -20.46 -13.17 -3.43
N THR A 591 -20.85 -14.43 -3.17
CA THR A 591 -20.21 -15.60 -3.75
C THR A 591 -21.17 -16.42 -4.63
N ASP A 592 -20.58 -17.22 -5.51
CA ASP A 592 -21.29 -18.26 -6.24
C ASP A 592 -21.55 -19.51 -5.34
N ARG A 593 -22.20 -20.52 -5.91
CA ARG A 593 -22.52 -21.77 -5.19
C ARG A 593 -21.30 -22.54 -4.68
N ASP A 594 -20.11 -22.21 -5.18
CA ASP A 594 -18.84 -22.81 -4.78
C ASP A 594 -18.12 -22.01 -3.70
N GLY A 595 -18.66 -20.85 -3.32
CA GLY A 595 -18.10 -19.95 -2.35
C GLY A 595 -17.01 -19.03 -2.90
N ASN A 596 -16.91 -18.90 -4.23
CA ASN A 596 -16.00 -17.97 -4.89
C ASN A 596 -16.72 -16.66 -5.25
N ASP A 597 -16.05 -15.52 -5.11
CA ASP A 597 -16.64 -14.22 -5.42
C ASP A 597 -17.08 -14.14 -6.89
N VAL A 598 -18.24 -13.52 -7.14
CA VAL A 598 -18.80 -13.41 -8.49
C VAL A 598 -18.37 -12.15 -9.22
N ALA A 599 -18.09 -11.07 -8.49
CA ALA A 599 -17.71 -9.78 -9.05
C ALA A 599 -16.20 -9.65 -9.30
N GLY A 600 -15.79 -8.59 -9.99
CA GLY A 600 -14.40 -8.21 -10.17
C GLY A 600 -13.66 -8.95 -11.29
N ILE A 601 -12.35 -8.99 -11.19
CA ILE A 601 -11.48 -9.78 -12.06
C ILE A 601 -11.38 -11.19 -11.47
N ARG A 602 -12.04 -12.13 -12.11
CA ARG A 602 -11.94 -13.55 -11.76
C ARG A 602 -10.75 -14.15 -12.50
N LEU A 603 -9.67 -14.43 -11.77
CA LEU A 603 -8.53 -15.17 -12.30
C LEU A 603 -8.99 -16.52 -12.88
N ALA A 604 -8.20 -17.12 -13.75
CA ALA A 604 -8.56 -18.42 -14.34
C ALA A 604 -8.75 -19.52 -13.27
N ASP A 605 -8.03 -19.45 -12.14
CA ASP A 605 -8.25 -20.27 -10.94
C ASP A 605 -9.68 -20.20 -10.38
N VAL A 606 -10.29 -19.02 -10.45
CA VAL A 606 -11.64 -18.75 -9.92
C VAL A 606 -12.71 -18.95 -10.99
N THR A 607 -12.35 -18.76 -12.24
CA THR A 607 -13.26 -18.97 -13.38
C THR A 607 -13.45 -20.46 -13.68
N VAL A 608 -12.39 -21.26 -13.54
CA VAL A 608 -12.36 -22.72 -13.74
C VAL A 608 -11.81 -23.37 -12.46
N PRO A 609 -12.62 -23.39 -11.37
CA PRO A 609 -12.08 -23.66 -10.05
C PRO A 609 -11.94 -25.16 -9.75
N VAL A 610 -10.90 -25.50 -9.01
CA VAL A 610 -10.73 -26.79 -8.32
C VAL A 610 -10.82 -26.66 -6.79
N ALA A 611 -11.15 -25.47 -6.32
CA ALA A 611 -11.28 -25.14 -4.89
C ALA A 611 -12.23 -23.97 -4.67
N THR A 612 -12.65 -23.77 -3.43
CA THR A 612 -13.13 -22.49 -2.94
C THR A 612 -11.94 -21.67 -2.48
N TYR A 613 -11.89 -20.41 -2.92
CA TYR A 613 -10.91 -19.41 -2.50
C TYR A 613 -11.66 -18.30 -1.76
N THR A 614 -11.13 -17.83 -0.63
CA THR A 614 -11.74 -16.70 0.07
C THR A 614 -10.73 -15.61 0.34
N GLY A 615 -11.20 -14.36 0.46
CA GLY A 615 -10.38 -13.24 0.94
C GLY A 615 -10.27 -13.16 2.45
N TRP A 616 -10.96 -14.01 3.19
CA TRP A 616 -11.01 -14.03 4.65
C TRP A 616 -10.63 -15.39 5.19
N ALA A 617 -10.09 -15.42 6.41
CA ALA A 617 -9.82 -16.64 7.16
C ALA A 617 -10.05 -16.40 8.66
N LEU A 618 -10.25 -17.45 9.41
CA LEU A 618 -10.38 -17.44 10.85
C LEU A 618 -9.17 -18.09 11.51
N ARG A 619 -8.78 -17.57 12.66
CA ARG A 619 -7.69 -18.14 13.50
C ARG A 619 -8.07 -19.50 14.05
N ALA A 620 -7.03 -20.32 14.24
CA ALA A 620 -7.07 -21.55 15.02
C ALA A 620 -6.47 -21.31 16.43
N GLY A 621 -6.51 -22.33 17.28
CA GLY A 621 -5.89 -22.30 18.61
C GLY A 621 -6.64 -21.44 19.62
N PRO A 622 -5.95 -20.81 20.58
CA PRO A 622 -6.57 -20.02 21.64
C PRO A 622 -7.41 -18.85 21.14
N GLN A 623 -7.05 -18.24 20.02
CA GLN A 623 -7.76 -17.13 19.40
C GLN A 623 -8.73 -17.60 18.29
N ALA A 624 -9.26 -18.83 18.41
CA ALA A 624 -10.14 -19.41 17.40
C ALA A 624 -11.34 -18.51 17.09
N ASN A 625 -11.68 -18.44 15.80
CA ASN A 625 -12.77 -17.65 15.22
C ASN A 625 -12.56 -16.13 15.17
N ASP A 626 -11.49 -15.60 15.71
CA ASP A 626 -11.06 -14.25 15.35
C ASP A 626 -10.53 -14.21 13.91
N GLY A 627 -10.46 -13.04 13.31
CA GLY A 627 -9.92 -12.87 11.97
C GLY A 627 -8.45 -13.27 11.86
N CYS A 628 -8.12 -14.03 10.83
CA CYS A 628 -6.73 -14.38 10.48
C CYS A 628 -6.17 -13.40 9.44
N GLU A 629 -6.33 -12.17 9.68
CA GLU A 629 -6.00 -10.89 9.01
C GLU A 629 -5.75 -10.95 7.50
N SER A 630 -4.46 -11.00 7.13
CA SER A 630 -4.02 -10.96 5.72
C SER A 630 -4.26 -12.25 4.96
N SER A 631 -4.76 -13.29 5.65
CA SER A 631 -4.99 -14.61 5.08
C SER A 631 -6.41 -14.78 4.55
N GLY A 632 -6.51 -15.59 3.51
CA GLY A 632 -7.73 -16.19 3.01
C GLY A 632 -7.64 -17.71 3.09
N GLN A 633 -8.65 -18.39 2.59
CA GLN A 633 -8.74 -19.84 2.64
C GLN A 633 -8.61 -20.46 1.25
N PHE A 634 -7.96 -21.60 1.19
CA PHE A 634 -7.92 -22.52 0.07
C PHE A 634 -8.55 -23.83 0.51
N ILE A 635 -9.73 -24.14 -0.05
CA ILE A 635 -10.53 -25.29 0.34
C ILE A 635 -10.79 -26.14 -0.93
N PRO A 636 -9.93 -27.14 -1.21
CA PRO A 636 -10.08 -27.98 -2.38
C PRO A 636 -11.47 -28.60 -2.49
N PHE A 637 -11.95 -28.79 -3.71
CA PHE A 637 -13.14 -29.60 -3.95
C PHE A 637 -12.83 -31.07 -3.69
N PRO A 638 -13.82 -31.88 -3.28
CA PRO A 638 -13.67 -33.33 -3.32
C PRO A 638 -13.27 -33.77 -4.73
N GLN A 639 -12.28 -34.65 -4.85
CA GLN A 639 -11.78 -35.07 -6.16
C GLN A 639 -12.82 -35.90 -6.94
N THR A 640 -13.56 -36.75 -6.22
CA THR A 640 -14.56 -37.68 -6.83
C THR A 640 -15.97 -37.42 -6.29
N LYS A 641 -16.97 -37.81 -7.06
CA LYS A 641 -18.38 -37.79 -6.64
C LYS A 641 -18.62 -38.62 -5.38
N ALA A 642 -17.97 -39.78 -5.26
CA ALA A 642 -18.07 -40.62 -4.07
C ALA A 642 -17.52 -39.91 -2.81
N ALA A 643 -16.36 -39.26 -2.92
CA ALA A 643 -15.78 -38.47 -1.81
C ALA A 643 -16.69 -37.32 -1.41
N ARG A 644 -17.27 -36.61 -2.38
CA ARG A 644 -18.22 -35.53 -2.15
C ARG A 644 -19.44 -35.97 -1.38
N GLN A 645 -20.04 -37.10 -1.81
CA GLN A 645 -21.23 -37.65 -1.15
C GLN A 645 -20.92 -38.11 0.29
N ALA A 646 -19.78 -38.78 0.48
CA ALA A 646 -19.35 -39.25 1.79
C ALA A 646 -19.08 -38.07 2.76
N ALA A 647 -18.56 -36.94 2.27
CA ALA A 647 -18.32 -35.75 3.07
C ALA A 647 -19.58 -34.88 3.29
N GLY A 648 -20.66 -35.11 2.53
CA GLY A 648 -21.82 -34.22 2.53
C GLY A 648 -21.51 -32.81 1.98
N ASP A 649 -20.51 -32.69 1.09
CA ASP A 649 -20.11 -31.41 0.53
C ASP A 649 -21.13 -30.96 -0.53
N PRO A 650 -21.68 -29.74 -0.43
CA PRO A 650 -22.66 -29.24 -1.41
C PRO A 650 -22.05 -28.88 -2.76
N ARG A 651 -20.72 -28.65 -2.82
CA ARG A 651 -20.01 -28.28 -4.03
C ARG A 651 -19.78 -29.52 -4.91
N LEU A 652 -19.85 -29.38 -6.22
CA LEU A 652 -19.53 -30.47 -7.12
C LEU A 652 -18.04 -30.86 -7.00
N SER A 653 -17.75 -32.16 -7.11
CA SER A 653 -16.36 -32.65 -7.18
C SER A 653 -15.68 -32.24 -8.49
N SER A 654 -14.35 -32.30 -8.52
CA SER A 654 -13.57 -32.04 -9.73
C SER A 654 -13.96 -33.03 -10.87
N GLU A 655 -14.16 -34.30 -10.51
CA GLU A 655 -14.67 -35.33 -11.44
C GLU A 655 -16.02 -34.95 -12.06
N GLU A 656 -16.99 -34.54 -11.25
CA GLU A 656 -18.33 -34.15 -11.74
C GLU A 656 -18.30 -32.90 -12.62
N ARG A 657 -17.31 -32.02 -12.46
CA ARG A 657 -17.18 -30.79 -13.24
C ARG A 657 -16.50 -31.01 -14.58
N TYR A 658 -15.37 -31.67 -14.53
CA TYR A 658 -14.45 -31.73 -15.67
C TYR A 658 -14.31 -33.12 -16.25
N GLY A 659 -14.48 -34.18 -15.45
CA GLY A 659 -14.27 -35.55 -15.86
C GLY A 659 -12.79 -35.89 -16.08
N THR A 660 -12.11 -35.16 -16.97
CA THR A 660 -10.70 -35.38 -17.34
C THR A 660 -9.85 -34.11 -17.21
N LEU A 661 -8.55 -34.28 -17.10
CA LEU A 661 -7.58 -33.18 -17.12
C LEU A 661 -7.61 -32.45 -18.47
N ASN A 662 -7.78 -33.19 -19.57
CA ASN A 662 -7.85 -32.61 -20.91
C ASN A 662 -8.97 -31.56 -21.03
N ARG A 663 -10.15 -31.88 -20.52
CA ARG A 663 -11.27 -30.92 -20.51
C ARG A 663 -11.01 -29.73 -19.62
N TYR A 664 -10.46 -29.95 -18.41
CA TYR A 664 -10.09 -28.87 -17.50
C TYR A 664 -9.09 -27.89 -18.15
N VAL A 665 -8.02 -28.40 -18.76
CA VAL A 665 -7.00 -27.59 -19.44
C VAL A 665 -7.60 -26.81 -20.61
N HIS A 666 -8.54 -27.41 -21.36
CA HIS A 666 -9.24 -26.70 -22.42
C HIS A 666 -10.04 -25.49 -21.89
N GLU A 667 -10.76 -25.66 -20.77
CA GLU A 667 -11.55 -24.58 -20.16
C GLU A 667 -10.65 -23.49 -19.56
N VAL A 668 -9.52 -23.87 -18.94
CA VAL A 668 -8.50 -22.95 -18.45
C VAL A 668 -7.90 -22.12 -19.58
N ALA A 669 -7.50 -22.77 -20.69
CA ALA A 669 -6.95 -22.07 -21.86
C ALA A 669 -7.96 -21.06 -22.44
N HIS A 670 -9.24 -21.39 -22.45
CA HIS A 670 -10.30 -20.46 -22.87
C HIS A 670 -10.42 -19.27 -21.92
N ALA A 671 -10.35 -19.50 -20.59
CA ALA A 671 -10.41 -18.45 -19.60
C ALA A 671 -9.20 -17.48 -19.71
N LEU A 672 -7.99 -18.02 -19.85
CA LEU A 672 -6.77 -17.22 -20.04
C LEU A 672 -6.81 -16.41 -21.34
N ARG A 673 -7.26 -17.01 -22.45
CA ARG A 673 -7.46 -16.31 -23.72
C ARG A 673 -8.39 -15.10 -23.57
N LYS A 674 -9.52 -15.28 -22.86
CA LYS A 674 -10.46 -14.18 -22.58
C LYS A 674 -9.82 -13.08 -21.74
N MET A 675 -8.94 -13.43 -20.78
CA MET A 675 -8.20 -12.42 -20.00
C MET A 675 -7.25 -11.60 -20.89
N VAL A 676 -6.55 -12.24 -21.84
CA VAL A 676 -5.70 -11.52 -22.82
C VAL A 676 -6.54 -10.57 -23.68
N GLU A 677 -7.63 -11.05 -24.25
CA GLU A 677 -8.56 -10.24 -25.06
C GLU A 677 -9.12 -9.03 -24.29
N GLN A 678 -9.25 -9.16 -22.98
CA GLN A 678 -9.69 -8.09 -22.07
C GLN A 678 -8.56 -7.20 -21.55
N ARG A 679 -7.31 -7.39 -22.00
CA ARG A 679 -6.11 -6.68 -21.53
C ARG A 679 -5.86 -6.85 -20.02
N LEU A 680 -6.19 -8.01 -19.47
CA LEU A 680 -6.00 -8.40 -18.07
C LEU A 680 -4.92 -9.48 -17.89
N LEU A 681 -4.33 -9.95 -18.97
CA LEU A 681 -3.21 -10.88 -19.00
C LEU A 681 -2.33 -10.53 -20.20
N LEU A 682 -1.01 -10.48 -20.02
CA LEU A 682 -0.08 -10.31 -21.11
C LEU A 682 0.15 -11.64 -21.85
N CYS A 683 0.49 -11.57 -23.14
CA CYS A 683 0.84 -12.74 -23.93
C CYS A 683 1.99 -13.54 -23.32
N GLU A 684 2.99 -12.85 -22.83
CA GLU A 684 4.18 -13.41 -22.16
C GLU A 684 3.89 -14.15 -20.84
N ASP A 685 2.71 -13.95 -20.24
CA ASP A 685 2.26 -14.65 -19.03
C ASP A 685 1.38 -15.86 -19.34
N TYR A 686 0.86 -16.00 -20.56
CA TYR A 686 -0.16 -16.98 -20.92
C TYR A 686 0.29 -18.43 -20.68
N ASP A 687 1.44 -18.82 -21.22
CA ASP A 687 1.93 -20.20 -21.12
C ASP A 687 2.34 -20.58 -19.69
N GLY A 688 2.92 -19.62 -18.94
CA GLY A 688 3.24 -19.82 -17.53
C GLY A 688 2.00 -20.11 -16.68
N GLU A 689 0.93 -19.35 -16.88
CA GLU A 689 -0.35 -19.54 -16.18
C GLU A 689 -1.05 -20.83 -16.60
N LEU A 690 -1.02 -21.18 -17.89
CA LEU A 690 -1.59 -22.43 -18.39
C LEU A 690 -0.89 -23.66 -17.76
N ASN A 691 0.44 -23.66 -17.72
CA ASN A 691 1.23 -24.75 -17.12
C ASN A 691 0.97 -24.85 -15.60
N ARG A 692 0.92 -23.73 -14.89
CA ARG A 692 0.62 -23.68 -13.46
C ARG A 692 -0.75 -24.28 -13.17
N LEU A 693 -1.76 -23.88 -13.91
CA LEU A 693 -3.13 -24.34 -13.73
C LEU A 693 -3.32 -25.81 -14.17
N THR A 694 -2.63 -26.25 -15.21
CA THR A 694 -2.60 -27.68 -15.58
C THR A 694 -2.10 -28.52 -14.41
N THR A 695 -1.02 -28.09 -13.77
CA THR A 695 -0.46 -28.76 -12.58
C THR A 695 -1.48 -28.74 -11.42
N LEU A 696 -2.17 -27.63 -11.19
CA LEU A 696 -3.20 -27.51 -10.16
C LEU A 696 -4.37 -28.46 -10.39
N GLY A 697 -4.84 -28.60 -11.64
CA GLY A 697 -5.88 -29.54 -12.03
C GLY A 697 -5.51 -31.00 -11.78
N ALA A 698 -4.27 -31.38 -12.09
CA ALA A 698 -3.75 -32.73 -11.87
C ALA A 698 -3.56 -33.03 -10.37
N THR A 699 -2.97 -32.10 -9.62
CA THR A 699 -2.59 -32.32 -8.21
C THR A 699 -3.77 -32.11 -7.25
N THR A 700 -4.31 -30.91 -7.22
CA THR A 700 -5.42 -30.56 -6.32
C THR A 700 -6.74 -31.15 -6.82
N GLY A 701 -7.02 -31.01 -8.12
CA GLY A 701 -8.24 -31.54 -8.74
C GLY A 701 -8.27 -33.06 -8.82
N GLY A 702 -7.12 -33.73 -8.75
CA GLY A 702 -7.00 -35.20 -8.92
C GLY A 702 -7.38 -35.67 -10.32
N LEU A 703 -7.42 -34.77 -11.30
CA LEU A 703 -7.84 -35.05 -12.66
C LEU A 703 -6.76 -35.80 -13.43
N GLN A 704 -7.15 -36.81 -14.19
CA GLN A 704 -6.25 -37.65 -15.00
C GLN A 704 -6.43 -37.33 -16.49
N MET A 705 -5.35 -37.50 -17.23
CA MET A 705 -5.43 -37.48 -18.71
C MET A 705 -6.37 -38.57 -19.21
N ASP A 706 -7.12 -38.28 -20.24
CA ASP A 706 -7.87 -39.30 -20.98
C ASP A 706 -6.99 -39.95 -22.06
N ASN A 707 -7.51 -40.98 -22.70
CA ASN A 707 -6.80 -41.76 -23.73
C ASN A 707 -6.67 -41.02 -25.08
N SER A 708 -7.16 -39.79 -25.21
CA SER A 708 -7.11 -39.01 -26.46
C SER A 708 -5.75 -38.34 -26.73
N GLY A 709 -4.78 -38.50 -25.83
CA GLY A 709 -3.46 -37.91 -25.89
C GLY A 709 -3.36 -36.55 -25.18
N ALA A 710 -2.36 -35.76 -25.51
CA ALA A 710 -2.16 -34.44 -24.92
C ALA A 710 -3.40 -33.54 -25.12
N PRO A 711 -3.74 -32.66 -24.14
CA PRO A 711 -4.86 -31.74 -24.28
C PRO A 711 -4.73 -30.91 -25.56
N ARG A 712 -5.80 -30.80 -26.33
CA ARG A 712 -5.87 -29.83 -27.42
C ARG A 712 -6.06 -28.45 -26.82
N VAL A 713 -4.97 -27.75 -26.56
CA VAL A 713 -4.98 -26.39 -26.06
C VAL A 713 -5.34 -25.45 -27.22
N PRO A 714 -6.40 -24.61 -27.08
CA PRO A 714 -6.62 -23.54 -28.04
C PRO A 714 -5.35 -22.68 -28.12
N PRO A 715 -4.92 -22.29 -29.32
CA PRO A 715 -3.76 -21.44 -29.45
C PRO A 715 -4.03 -20.09 -28.77
N PRO A 716 -2.98 -19.36 -28.30
CA PRO A 716 -3.13 -18.03 -27.76
C PRO A 716 -3.84 -17.11 -28.77
N PRO A 717 -4.45 -15.99 -28.34
CA PRO A 717 -5.13 -15.05 -29.22
C PRO A 717 -4.24 -14.62 -30.39
N HIS A 718 -4.84 -14.25 -31.52
CA HIS A 718 -4.11 -13.74 -32.69
C HIS A 718 -3.23 -12.53 -32.33
N SER A 719 -3.66 -11.70 -31.38
CA SER A 719 -2.86 -10.56 -30.87
C SER A 719 -1.53 -10.98 -30.22
N CYS A 720 -1.37 -12.24 -29.82
CA CYS A 720 -0.11 -12.76 -29.27
C CYS A 720 0.81 -13.35 -30.37
N ARG A 721 0.29 -13.66 -31.56
CA ARG A 721 1.08 -14.29 -32.64
C ARG A 721 1.84 -13.26 -33.47
N ASN A 722 1.35 -12.03 -33.55
CA ASN A 722 1.97 -10.99 -34.34
C ASN A 722 3.12 -10.25 -33.60
N GLN A 723 3.39 -10.60 -32.35
CA GLN A 723 4.55 -10.03 -31.63
C GLN A 723 5.85 -10.78 -31.92
N ASP A 724 5.78 -12.06 -32.32
CA ASP A 724 6.96 -12.86 -32.63
C ASP A 724 7.40 -12.73 -34.12
N ASP A 725 6.51 -12.23 -35.00
CA ASP A 725 6.78 -12.14 -36.46
C ASP A 725 7.37 -10.78 -36.89
N ASP A 726 7.30 -9.75 -36.05
CA ASP A 726 7.85 -8.38 -36.38
C ASP A 726 9.35 -8.25 -36.09
N ASP A 727 9.98 -9.24 -35.40
CA ASP A 727 11.42 -9.21 -35.11
C ASP A 727 12.30 -9.91 -36.19
N ASP A 728 11.70 -10.60 -37.19
CA ASP A 728 12.43 -11.36 -38.22
C ASP A 728 12.51 -10.68 -39.60
N ASP A 729 11.83 -9.53 -39.81
CA ASP A 729 11.81 -8.85 -41.15
C ASP A 729 12.77 -7.66 -41.29
N ASP A 730 13.63 -7.35 -40.29
CA ASP A 730 14.70 -6.34 -40.38
C ASP A 730 16.10 -6.97 -40.25
N GLN A 731 16.50 -7.83 -41.20
CA GLN A 731 17.91 -8.21 -41.44
C GLN A 731 18.36 -7.75 -42.81
#